data_689b9b462abb5e609e231aa9c49c7c6e
#
_entry.id   689b9b462abb5e609e231aa9c49c7c6e
#
_cell.length_a   1.000
_cell.length_b   1.000
_cell.length_c   1.000
_cell.angle_alpha   90.00
_cell.angle_beta   90.00
_cell.angle_gamma   90.00
#
_symmetry.space_group_name_H-M   'P 1'
#
loop_
_entity.id
_entity.type
_entity.pdbx_description
1 polymer ?
#
loop_
_entity_poly.entity_id
_entity_poly.type
_entity_poly.pdbx_seq_one_letter_code
_entity_poly.pdbx_strand_id
1 'polypeptide(L)'
;MKKSKKLLSVLFSSSLVLSTFVAAPATGLAKPKEDKHDLHVDLSTVNLERLIKGLMEQGIIDEDADQEEIDEALLEYLEDKKVPHGIDESSSYGKEASRGQQAVLAEAVQKVAEMEDGDELRSSKRLHTDNIVVALVEFPDREHNQLPKVNDSLWTEDFNEKHYKEMLFDQKGYETPEGIGMTTMAKYFYLQSGRTWTVDGVVTPWQMAENGYKYYGENSKTGDDSNPRDLVIETLAAVGESIAGKEELYDQRDPYDIDGDGDLMEPDGNLDNLMLVHAGIGEETGEDPDAIWSHRWTLKKPVDIPGTSLKAFDYMIQPEDGAPGVFTHEYGHNLGLPDLYDTTRAGKDSPVGAWSLMSSGSHTGKVFQTEPTGLDPWSKMVLQQMFGGNWISPTVLDYKDVEKRKKTVPLIDASSTEKNGKVIKLNMPKVEKKPPVEPKDGGYAYFSDEGNKLNTKMTSDVIDLTGVSSATMRFDSWRSIEEGYDYLYVNVIDADTGEKKEVQTFDDVTNGWDKEEISLNEFVGKKVQVEFNYVTDVAYVLDGFYLDNFEVEADGQVIFADDAEGEKKFKLDGFIHFDGKGKLYDAYYLVELRSHEGIDAGLKYFRRNDSFFTYDPGMVIWYFDGRYERTRDNNTSQHPGYGLLGVVDAHQEVRYWNNDEGNKSAIADSRYQVNDAAFSPNQTSGMDLDYIYGTMQYDPLKGVKEFDDSDDYSMPEVPEVGKILPQIGLQIKLKKVDKKFTDASVEFSIDKH
;
A
#
# COMPACT_ATOMS: atom_id res chain seq x y z
N MET A 1 42.47 -29.40 -9.70
CA MET A 1 43.11 -28.68 -10.83
C MET A 1 42.66 -27.24 -10.70
N LYS A 2 43.59 -26.37 -10.25
CA LYS A 2 43.32 -24.96 -9.98
C LYS A 2 43.07 -24.19 -11.28
N LYS A 3 41.96 -23.45 -11.39
CA LYS A 3 41.77 -22.40 -12.40
C LYS A 3 41.87 -21.05 -11.69
N SER A 4 42.90 -20.33 -12.04
CA SER A 4 43.19 -18.95 -11.60
C SER A 4 42.21 -17.97 -12.22
N LYS A 5 41.48 -17.22 -11.39
CA LYS A 5 40.80 -15.97 -11.80
C LYS A 5 41.80 -14.81 -11.71
N LYS A 6 41.87 -14.03 -12.75
CA LYS A 6 42.71 -12.81 -12.85
C LYS A 6 41.94 -11.65 -12.17
N LEU A 7 42.52 -11.10 -11.13
CA LEU A 7 42.14 -9.79 -10.59
C LEU A 7 42.45 -8.69 -11.63
N LEU A 8 41.46 -7.84 -11.87
CA LEU A 8 41.67 -6.55 -12.54
C LEU A 8 41.46 -5.44 -11.49
N SER A 9 42.55 -4.95 -10.95
CA SER A 9 42.54 -3.80 -10.04
C SER A 9 42.39 -2.52 -10.85
N VAL A 10 41.35 -1.73 -10.57
CA VAL A 10 41.23 -0.34 -11.03
C VAL A 10 41.48 0.59 -9.85
N LEU A 11 42.59 1.29 -9.91
CA LEU A 11 42.93 2.39 -9.00
C LEU A 11 41.98 3.57 -9.26
N PHE A 12 41.22 4.00 -8.25
CA PHE A 12 40.63 5.33 -8.23
C PHE A 12 41.47 6.29 -7.40
N SER A 13 42.04 7.28 -8.08
CA SER A 13 42.71 8.41 -7.47
C SER A 13 41.69 9.47 -7.08
N SER A 14 41.69 9.85 -5.80
CA SER A 14 40.93 10.96 -5.22
C SER A 14 41.30 12.30 -5.86
N SER A 15 40.35 12.98 -6.44
CA SER A 15 40.42 14.42 -6.76
C SER A 15 39.16 15.10 -6.22
N LEU A 16 39.37 15.91 -5.18
CA LEU A 16 38.37 16.84 -4.67
C LEU A 16 38.03 17.86 -5.76
N VAL A 17 36.79 17.87 -6.24
CA VAL A 17 36.26 18.95 -7.08
C VAL A 17 35.02 19.53 -6.39
N LEU A 18 35.16 20.77 -5.93
CA LEU A 18 34.02 21.61 -5.58
C LEU A 18 33.18 21.80 -6.85
N SER A 19 31.99 21.23 -6.90
CA SER A 19 31.03 21.53 -7.96
C SER A 19 29.86 22.33 -7.41
N THR A 20 29.78 23.57 -7.89
CA THR A 20 28.59 24.42 -7.82
C THR A 20 27.40 23.69 -8.43
N PHE A 21 26.31 23.61 -7.67
CA PHE A 21 25.02 23.11 -8.16
C PHE A 21 24.52 23.97 -9.32
N VAL A 22 24.60 23.43 -10.51
CA VAL A 22 23.80 23.89 -11.66
C VAL A 22 22.69 22.85 -11.81
N ALA A 23 21.46 23.26 -11.61
CA ALA A 23 20.29 22.42 -11.84
C ALA A 23 20.31 21.94 -13.30
N ALA A 24 20.43 20.64 -13.50
CA ALA A 24 20.21 20.02 -14.80
C ALA A 24 18.70 19.99 -15.09
N PRO A 25 18.28 20.23 -16.35
CA PRO A 25 16.87 20.11 -16.71
C PRO A 25 16.44 18.65 -16.58
N ALA A 26 15.26 18.44 -15.97
CA ALA A 26 14.62 17.15 -15.88
C ALA A 26 14.40 16.62 -17.31
N THR A 27 15.12 15.58 -17.66
CA THR A 27 14.84 14.79 -18.85
C THR A 27 13.61 13.94 -18.59
N GLY A 28 12.67 13.98 -19.53
CA GLY A 28 11.35 13.37 -19.48
C GLY A 28 11.33 11.95 -18.90
N LEU A 29 10.27 11.69 -18.15
CA LEU A 29 9.94 10.37 -17.63
C LEU A 29 9.81 9.43 -18.84
N ALA A 30 10.79 8.53 -18.98
CA ALA A 30 10.67 7.37 -19.84
C ALA A 30 9.42 6.58 -19.39
N LYS A 31 8.77 5.85 -20.34
CA LYS A 31 7.87 4.74 -19.97
C LYS A 31 8.43 4.10 -18.72
N PRO A 32 7.61 3.77 -17.71
CA PRO A 32 8.06 2.86 -16.70
C PRO A 32 8.60 1.65 -17.49
N LYS A 33 9.91 1.48 -17.55
CA LYS A 33 10.43 0.15 -17.82
C LYS A 33 9.74 -0.70 -16.77
N GLU A 34 9.16 -1.84 -17.14
CA GLU A 34 8.97 -2.92 -16.20
C GLU A 34 10.24 -2.92 -15.38
N ASP A 35 10.14 -2.37 -14.17
CA ASP A 35 11.31 -2.27 -13.32
C ASP A 35 11.63 -3.72 -13.00
N LYS A 36 12.83 -4.18 -13.35
CA LYS A 36 13.28 -5.54 -13.11
C LYS A 36 13.32 -5.91 -11.62
N HIS A 37 12.82 -5.04 -10.76
CA HIS A 37 12.90 -5.10 -9.30
C HIS A 37 11.53 -5.00 -8.62
N ASP A 38 10.41 -5.08 -9.32
CA ASP A 38 9.11 -5.21 -8.67
C ASP A 38 9.05 -6.57 -7.99
N LEU A 39 9.16 -6.57 -6.64
CA LEU A 39 8.96 -7.76 -5.85
C LEU A 39 7.47 -8.03 -5.72
N HIS A 40 7.06 -9.21 -6.14
CA HIS A 40 5.70 -9.70 -5.98
C HIS A 40 5.60 -10.62 -4.76
N VAL A 41 6.10 -10.16 -3.61
CA VAL A 41 6.14 -10.94 -2.37
C VAL A 41 5.62 -10.09 -1.22
N ASP A 42 4.66 -10.60 -0.46
CA ASP A 42 4.25 -9.95 0.77
C ASP A 42 5.30 -10.16 1.88
N LEU A 43 6.02 -9.10 2.18
CA LEU A 43 7.11 -9.12 3.15
C LEU A 43 6.64 -9.04 4.60
N SER A 44 5.35 -8.77 4.85
CA SER A 44 4.75 -8.86 6.18
C SER A 44 4.64 -10.31 6.67
N THR A 45 4.67 -11.27 5.75
CA THR A 45 4.67 -12.71 6.05
C THR A 45 6.07 -13.23 6.37
N VAL A 46 7.14 -12.58 5.86
CA VAL A 46 8.50 -13.09 5.83
C VAL A 46 9.22 -12.97 7.17
N ASN A 47 9.69 -14.08 7.70
CA ASN A 47 10.71 -14.11 8.75
C ASN A 47 12.10 -14.12 8.09
N LEU A 48 12.64 -12.91 7.79
CA LEU A 48 13.91 -12.76 7.09
C LEU A 48 15.06 -13.54 7.74
N GLU A 49 15.10 -13.63 9.08
CA GLU A 49 16.14 -14.38 9.77
C GLU A 49 16.09 -15.86 9.45
N ARG A 50 14.90 -16.47 9.48
CA ARG A 50 14.72 -17.88 9.16
C ARG A 50 14.92 -18.13 7.67
N LEU A 51 14.42 -17.24 6.82
CA LEU A 51 14.62 -17.33 5.37
C LEU A 51 16.12 -17.36 5.04
N ILE A 52 16.91 -16.41 5.54
CA ILE A 52 18.36 -16.35 5.28
C ILE A 52 19.05 -17.63 5.80
N LYS A 53 18.71 -18.07 7.00
CA LYS A 53 19.25 -19.33 7.54
C LYS A 53 18.90 -20.55 6.66
N GLY A 54 17.64 -20.62 6.20
CA GLY A 54 17.20 -21.66 5.27
C GLY A 54 17.97 -21.63 3.94
N LEU A 55 18.20 -20.43 3.38
CA LEU A 55 18.97 -20.25 2.16
C LEU A 55 20.45 -20.62 2.35
N MET A 56 21.03 -20.38 3.54
CA MET A 56 22.37 -20.85 3.90
C MET A 56 22.43 -22.38 4.00
N GLU A 57 21.45 -23.00 4.67
CA GLU A 57 21.35 -24.46 4.78
C GLU A 57 21.17 -25.15 3.41
N GLN A 58 20.51 -24.49 2.48
CA GLN A 58 20.33 -24.94 1.09
C GLN A 58 21.55 -24.64 0.21
N GLY A 59 22.51 -23.86 0.71
CA GLY A 59 23.73 -23.47 -0.03
C GLY A 59 23.48 -22.44 -1.13
N ILE A 60 22.39 -21.69 -1.04
CA ILE A 60 22.07 -20.54 -1.90
C ILE A 60 22.89 -19.34 -1.42
N ILE A 61 23.00 -19.14 -0.11
CA ILE A 61 23.88 -18.16 0.53
C ILE A 61 25.04 -18.91 1.16
N ASP A 62 26.28 -18.44 0.97
CA ASP A 62 27.45 -19.05 1.60
C ASP A 62 27.42 -18.80 3.13
N GLU A 63 27.81 -19.80 3.95
CA GLU A 63 27.81 -19.69 5.42
C GLU A 63 28.74 -18.57 5.96
N ASP A 64 29.74 -18.18 5.18
CA ASP A 64 30.72 -17.11 5.50
C ASP A 64 30.49 -15.82 4.69
N ALA A 65 29.31 -15.69 4.05
CA ALA A 65 28.93 -14.48 3.33
C ALA A 65 28.90 -13.25 4.25
N ASP A 66 29.40 -12.13 3.76
CA ASP A 66 29.22 -10.85 4.45
C ASP A 66 27.80 -10.28 4.20
N GLN A 67 27.48 -9.17 4.85
CA GLN A 67 26.14 -8.60 4.75
C GLN A 67 25.77 -8.18 3.31
N GLU A 68 26.70 -7.60 2.55
CA GLU A 68 26.44 -7.16 1.17
C GLU A 68 26.13 -8.38 0.29
N GLU A 69 26.86 -9.47 0.47
CA GLU A 69 26.64 -10.74 -0.22
C GLU A 69 25.32 -11.40 0.18
N ILE A 70 24.95 -11.37 1.48
CA ILE A 70 23.64 -11.87 1.96
C ILE A 70 22.50 -11.05 1.35
N ASP A 71 22.62 -9.72 1.38
CA ASP A 71 21.58 -8.83 0.86
C ASP A 71 21.39 -8.96 -0.64
N GLU A 72 22.49 -9.11 -1.41
CA GLU A 72 22.42 -9.32 -2.86
C GLU A 72 21.77 -10.68 -3.19
N ALA A 73 22.20 -11.75 -2.52
CA ALA A 73 21.63 -13.07 -2.75
C ALA A 73 20.15 -13.19 -2.31
N LEU A 74 19.78 -12.53 -1.20
CA LEU A 74 18.39 -12.47 -0.75
C LEU A 74 17.53 -11.70 -1.75
N LEU A 75 18.01 -10.56 -2.25
CA LEU A 75 17.29 -9.78 -3.24
C LEU A 75 17.10 -10.58 -4.54
N GLU A 76 18.16 -11.22 -5.06
CA GLU A 76 18.08 -12.08 -6.24
C GLU A 76 17.06 -13.22 -6.04
N TYR A 77 17.04 -13.84 -4.85
CA TYR A 77 16.08 -14.87 -4.52
C TYR A 77 14.64 -14.37 -4.52
N LEU A 78 14.40 -13.20 -3.93
CA LEU A 78 13.07 -12.59 -3.85
C LEU A 78 12.59 -12.03 -5.21
N GLU A 79 13.49 -11.52 -6.04
CA GLU A 79 13.16 -11.04 -7.39
C GLU A 79 12.69 -12.15 -8.34
N ASP A 80 13.18 -13.37 -8.13
CA ASP A 80 12.74 -14.54 -8.91
C ASP A 80 11.37 -15.06 -8.45
N LYS A 81 10.84 -14.57 -7.30
CA LYS A 81 9.53 -14.98 -6.77
C LYS A 81 8.43 -14.06 -7.30
N LYS A 82 7.32 -14.68 -7.68
CA LYS A 82 6.08 -13.97 -8.03
C LYS A 82 4.93 -14.54 -7.23
N VAL A 83 4.94 -14.24 -5.94
CA VAL A 83 3.84 -14.67 -5.07
C VAL A 83 2.57 -13.92 -5.47
N PRO A 84 1.50 -14.63 -5.80
CA PRO A 84 0.25 -13.98 -6.16
C PRO A 84 -0.28 -13.15 -5.00
N HIS A 85 -0.67 -11.91 -5.29
CA HIS A 85 -1.28 -11.03 -4.30
C HIS A 85 -2.47 -10.29 -4.89
N GLY A 86 -3.49 -10.02 -4.05
CA GLY A 86 -4.65 -9.24 -4.47
C GLY A 86 -5.63 -9.99 -5.35
N ILE A 87 -6.19 -9.34 -6.36
CA ILE A 87 -7.25 -9.88 -7.23
C ILE A 87 -6.67 -10.25 -8.60
N ASP A 88 -6.97 -11.48 -9.06
CA ASP A 88 -6.58 -11.93 -10.40
C ASP A 88 -7.44 -11.30 -11.49
N GLU A 89 -6.90 -10.35 -12.21
CA GLU A 89 -7.56 -9.63 -13.31
C GLU A 89 -7.51 -10.37 -14.65
N SER A 90 -7.08 -11.63 -14.69
CA SER A 90 -7.08 -12.43 -15.93
C SER A 90 -8.48 -12.77 -16.46
N SER A 91 -9.52 -12.59 -15.63
CA SER A 91 -10.93 -12.80 -15.99
C SER A 91 -11.73 -11.51 -15.96
N SER A 92 -12.88 -11.48 -16.65
CA SER A 92 -13.79 -10.32 -16.60
C SER A 92 -14.34 -10.08 -15.20
N TYR A 93 -14.62 -11.13 -14.42
CA TYR A 93 -15.10 -11.00 -13.05
C TYR A 93 -14.00 -10.44 -12.13
N GLY A 94 -12.76 -10.93 -12.24
CA GLY A 94 -11.64 -10.41 -11.45
C GLY A 94 -11.37 -8.94 -11.76
N LYS A 95 -11.44 -8.54 -13.03
CA LYS A 95 -11.33 -7.13 -13.42
C LYS A 95 -12.41 -6.25 -12.78
N GLU A 96 -13.67 -6.71 -12.82
CA GLU A 96 -14.79 -6.00 -12.23
C GLU A 96 -14.64 -5.90 -10.69
N ALA A 97 -14.29 -6.99 -10.02
CA ALA A 97 -14.03 -7.03 -8.59
C ALA A 97 -12.88 -6.10 -8.16
N SER A 98 -11.75 -6.14 -8.87
CA SER A 98 -10.61 -5.24 -8.61
C SER A 98 -11.01 -3.77 -8.72
N ARG A 99 -11.74 -3.41 -9.77
CA ARG A 99 -12.20 -2.05 -9.98
C ARG A 99 -13.19 -1.57 -8.95
N GLY A 100 -14.16 -2.42 -8.57
CA GLY A 100 -15.11 -2.08 -7.52
C GLY A 100 -14.39 -1.84 -6.19
N GLN A 101 -13.51 -2.74 -5.76
CA GLN A 101 -12.72 -2.56 -4.54
C GLN A 101 -11.88 -1.28 -4.55
N GLN A 102 -11.21 -1.01 -5.67
CA GLN A 102 -10.40 0.21 -5.82
C GLN A 102 -11.26 1.48 -5.77
N ALA A 103 -12.44 1.47 -6.39
CA ALA A 103 -13.35 2.62 -6.37
C ALA A 103 -13.87 2.94 -4.97
N VAL A 104 -14.29 1.91 -4.23
CA VAL A 104 -14.75 2.06 -2.84
C VAL A 104 -13.65 2.59 -1.94
N LEU A 105 -12.45 2.02 -2.05
CA LEU A 105 -11.30 2.48 -1.27
C LEU A 105 -10.91 3.93 -1.62
N ALA A 106 -10.88 4.28 -2.91
CA ALA A 106 -10.59 5.64 -3.35
C ALA A 106 -11.61 6.66 -2.79
N GLU A 107 -12.90 6.33 -2.80
CA GLU A 107 -13.95 7.17 -2.22
C GLU A 107 -13.76 7.35 -0.70
N ALA A 108 -13.43 6.28 0.02
CA ALA A 108 -13.19 6.35 1.45
C ALA A 108 -11.94 7.20 1.79
N VAL A 109 -10.86 7.03 1.04
CA VAL A 109 -9.61 7.80 1.20
C VAL A 109 -9.87 9.28 0.94
N GLN A 110 -10.57 9.61 -0.15
CA GLN A 110 -10.93 11.00 -0.48
C GLN A 110 -11.76 11.64 0.64
N LYS A 111 -12.80 10.96 1.15
CA LYS A 111 -13.63 11.48 2.25
C LYS A 111 -12.82 11.71 3.53
N VAL A 112 -11.86 10.84 3.83
CA VAL A 112 -10.94 11.01 4.97
C VAL A 112 -10.02 12.20 4.75
N ALA A 113 -9.49 12.38 3.53
CA ALA A 113 -8.60 13.50 3.20
C ALA A 113 -9.31 14.85 3.30
N GLU A 114 -10.53 14.97 2.78
CA GLU A 114 -11.34 16.20 2.73
C GLU A 114 -11.99 16.58 4.07
N MET A 115 -11.88 15.74 5.13
CA MET A 115 -12.52 16.01 6.43
C MET A 115 -12.10 17.36 7.02
N GLU A 116 -13.09 18.18 7.42
CA GLU A 116 -12.93 19.46 8.10
C GLU A 116 -13.43 19.38 9.57
N ASP A 117 -13.25 20.48 10.35
CA ASP A 117 -13.70 20.55 11.74
C ASP A 117 -15.26 20.46 11.81
N GLY A 118 -15.74 19.47 12.52
CA GLY A 118 -17.15 19.18 12.65
C GLY A 118 -17.67 18.03 11.77
N ASP A 119 -16.86 17.53 10.84
CA ASP A 119 -17.22 16.35 10.06
C ASP A 119 -17.11 15.08 10.90
N GLU A 120 -17.94 14.12 10.58
CA GLU A 120 -17.96 12.80 11.25
C GLU A 120 -17.80 11.69 10.21
N LEU A 121 -16.95 10.71 10.52
CA LEU A 121 -16.88 9.45 9.79
C LEU A 121 -18.16 8.63 9.96
N ARG A 122 -18.47 7.78 8.97
CA ARG A 122 -19.55 6.79 9.06
C ARG A 122 -19.43 6.06 10.41
N SER A 123 -20.50 5.88 11.14
CA SER A 123 -20.43 5.26 12.46
C SER A 123 -21.59 4.30 12.73
N SER A 124 -21.28 3.19 13.42
CA SER A 124 -22.26 2.22 13.90
C SER A 124 -21.86 1.79 15.31
N LYS A 125 -22.82 1.61 16.17
CA LYS A 125 -22.61 1.04 17.52
C LYS A 125 -22.92 -0.45 17.59
N ARG A 126 -23.43 -1.03 16.51
CA ARG A 126 -23.74 -2.46 16.44
C ARG A 126 -22.43 -3.22 16.26
N LEU A 127 -22.23 -4.25 17.06
CA LEU A 127 -21.15 -5.21 16.82
C LEU A 127 -21.44 -5.97 15.53
N HIS A 128 -20.52 -5.91 14.58
CA HIS A 128 -20.46 -6.81 13.44
C HIS A 128 -19.52 -7.96 13.78
N THR A 129 -19.92 -9.18 13.45
CA THR A 129 -19.09 -10.37 13.54
C THR A 129 -18.88 -10.90 12.14
N ASP A 130 -17.69 -10.76 11.62
CA ASP A 130 -17.32 -11.30 10.34
C ASP A 130 -16.93 -12.77 10.48
N ASN A 131 -17.53 -13.66 9.68
CA ASN A 131 -17.35 -15.09 9.85
C ASN A 131 -16.37 -15.66 8.82
N ILE A 132 -15.46 -16.50 9.32
CA ILE A 132 -14.34 -17.04 8.56
C ILE A 132 -14.43 -18.55 8.54
N VAL A 133 -14.18 -19.17 7.40
CA VAL A 133 -13.93 -20.61 7.31
C VAL A 133 -12.43 -20.85 7.23
N VAL A 134 -11.90 -21.61 8.19
CA VAL A 134 -10.50 -22.04 8.19
C VAL A 134 -10.44 -23.50 7.77
N ALA A 135 -9.85 -23.74 6.61
CA ALA A 135 -9.66 -25.10 6.08
C ALA A 135 -8.24 -25.58 6.38
N LEU A 136 -8.09 -26.67 7.16
CA LEU A 136 -6.81 -27.28 7.46
C LEU A 136 -6.49 -28.36 6.42
N VAL A 137 -5.29 -28.32 5.83
CA VAL A 137 -4.89 -29.23 4.79
C VAL A 137 -3.47 -29.78 5.02
N GLU A 138 -3.30 -31.09 4.88
CA GLU A 138 -2.02 -31.77 4.95
C GLU A 138 -1.75 -32.54 3.66
N PHE A 139 -0.51 -32.97 3.46
CA PHE A 139 -0.08 -33.61 2.22
C PHE A 139 0.32 -35.07 2.44
N PRO A 140 0.19 -35.95 1.43
CA PRO A 140 0.62 -37.36 1.53
C PRO A 140 2.10 -37.56 1.91
N ASP A 141 2.92 -36.54 1.65
CA ASP A 141 4.36 -36.52 1.95
C ASP A 141 4.72 -35.56 3.09
N ARG A 142 3.74 -34.84 3.66
CA ARG A 142 3.92 -33.91 4.79
C ARG A 142 2.64 -33.83 5.62
N GLU A 143 2.55 -34.62 6.67
CA GLU A 143 1.47 -34.55 7.65
C GLU A 143 1.72 -33.40 8.65
N HIS A 144 0.67 -32.88 9.27
CA HIS A 144 0.78 -31.87 10.34
C HIS A 144 1.48 -32.43 11.60
N ASN A 145 1.84 -31.54 12.54
CA ASN A 145 2.57 -31.88 13.78
C ASN A 145 3.99 -32.46 13.58
N GLN A 146 4.62 -32.16 12.44
CA GLN A 146 6.00 -32.57 12.18
C GLN A 146 7.02 -31.44 12.30
N LEU A 147 6.58 -30.25 12.74
CA LEU A 147 7.46 -29.08 12.87
C LEU A 147 8.51 -29.27 13.97
N PRO A 148 9.76 -28.84 13.71
CA PRO A 148 10.78 -28.82 14.75
C PRO A 148 10.43 -27.79 15.81
N LYS A 149 10.70 -28.08 17.07
CA LYS A 149 10.53 -27.11 18.13
C LYS A 149 11.60 -26.01 18.04
N VAL A 150 11.15 -24.78 17.83
CA VAL A 150 12.00 -23.59 17.77
C VAL A 150 11.53 -22.57 18.82
N ASN A 151 12.35 -21.54 19.09
CA ASN A 151 12.03 -20.54 20.11
C ASN A 151 11.55 -19.22 19.51
N ASP A 152 11.72 -19.05 18.21
CA ASP A 152 11.49 -17.80 17.46
C ASP A 152 10.18 -17.78 16.67
N SER A 153 9.57 -18.95 16.45
CA SER A 153 8.23 -19.10 15.82
C SER A 153 7.23 -19.75 16.76
N LEU A 154 5.97 -19.66 16.40
CA LEU A 154 4.89 -20.35 17.10
C LEU A 154 5.13 -21.87 17.01
N TRP A 155 5.14 -22.53 18.15
CA TRP A 155 5.21 -23.97 18.24
C TRP A 155 4.28 -24.50 19.32
N THR A 156 3.55 -25.55 19.01
CA THR A 156 2.78 -26.38 19.96
C THR A 156 2.92 -27.84 19.60
N GLU A 157 2.66 -28.74 20.56
CA GLU A 157 2.74 -30.19 20.31
C GLU A 157 1.62 -30.67 19.37
N ASP A 158 0.49 -29.96 19.32
CA ASP A 158 -0.69 -30.40 18.57
C ASP A 158 -1.38 -29.19 17.89
N PHE A 159 -1.16 -29.01 16.61
CA PHE A 159 -1.79 -28.02 15.72
C PHE A 159 -3.15 -28.52 15.23
N ASN A 160 -4.07 -28.81 16.15
CA ASN A 160 -5.42 -29.27 15.84
C ASN A 160 -6.43 -28.15 15.61
N GLU A 161 -7.66 -28.48 15.23
CA GLU A 161 -8.75 -27.54 14.98
C GLU A 161 -9.00 -26.63 16.20
N LYS A 162 -8.82 -27.13 17.41
CA LYS A 162 -9.01 -26.35 18.62
C LYS A 162 -7.94 -25.27 18.77
N HIS A 163 -6.68 -25.58 18.44
CA HIS A 163 -5.59 -24.62 18.45
C HIS A 163 -5.92 -23.41 17.58
N TYR A 164 -6.22 -23.62 16.30
CA TYR A 164 -6.55 -22.52 15.38
C TYR A 164 -7.83 -21.80 15.76
N LYS A 165 -8.84 -22.51 16.25
CA LYS A 165 -10.07 -21.88 16.71
C LYS A 165 -9.84 -20.93 17.89
N GLU A 166 -9.03 -21.35 18.88
CA GLU A 166 -8.72 -20.51 20.03
C GLU A 166 -7.76 -19.37 19.64
N MET A 167 -6.75 -19.63 18.80
CA MET A 167 -5.80 -18.63 18.31
C MET A 167 -6.46 -17.52 17.51
N LEU A 168 -7.43 -17.84 16.67
CA LEU A 168 -8.07 -16.86 15.80
C LEU A 168 -9.28 -16.20 16.46
N PHE A 169 -10.13 -16.94 17.20
CA PHE A 169 -11.48 -16.50 17.54
C PHE A 169 -11.75 -16.29 19.04
N ASP A 170 -10.84 -16.61 19.96
CA ASP A 170 -11.07 -16.32 21.39
C ASP A 170 -10.84 -14.83 21.69
N GLN A 171 -11.92 -14.11 22.08
CA GLN A 171 -11.86 -12.67 22.40
C GLN A 171 -11.04 -12.33 23.66
N LYS A 172 -10.63 -13.31 24.47
CA LYS A 172 -9.83 -13.06 25.68
C LYS A 172 -8.33 -13.10 25.42
N GLY A 173 -7.91 -13.69 24.30
CA GLY A 173 -6.53 -14.05 24.00
C GLY A 173 -6.33 -15.56 24.19
N TYR A 174 -5.27 -16.08 23.67
CA TYR A 174 -4.93 -17.49 23.71
C TYR A 174 -3.52 -17.70 24.25
N GLU A 175 -3.33 -18.79 24.95
CA GLU A 175 -2.01 -19.26 25.38
C GLU A 175 -1.90 -20.74 25.05
N THR A 176 -0.85 -21.14 24.35
CA THR A 176 -0.63 -22.56 24.01
C THR A 176 -0.37 -23.37 25.27
N PRO A 177 -0.54 -24.71 25.23
CA PRO A 177 -0.18 -25.57 26.37
C PRO A 177 1.27 -25.38 26.84
N GLU A 178 2.17 -24.95 25.95
CA GLU A 178 3.59 -24.68 26.24
C GLU A 178 3.84 -23.30 26.87
N GLY A 179 2.81 -22.46 26.98
CA GLY A 179 2.88 -21.15 27.63
C GLY A 179 3.23 -19.99 26.71
N ILE A 180 3.01 -20.11 25.39
CA ILE A 180 3.14 -19.02 24.44
C ILE A 180 1.80 -18.25 24.43
N GLY A 181 1.79 -17.07 25.06
CA GLY A 181 0.63 -16.18 25.07
C GLY A 181 0.58 -15.31 23.82
N MET A 182 -0.64 -15.03 23.33
CA MET A 182 -0.84 -14.26 22.13
C MET A 182 -2.10 -13.40 22.12
N THR A 183 -2.10 -12.39 21.29
CA THR A 183 -3.28 -11.58 20.97
C THR A 183 -3.98 -12.21 19.76
N THR A 184 -5.16 -12.79 20.01
CA THR A 184 -5.96 -13.43 18.96
C THR A 184 -6.50 -12.42 17.96
N MET A 185 -6.80 -12.86 16.76
CA MET A 185 -7.38 -12.03 15.70
C MET A 185 -8.73 -11.42 16.13
N ALA A 186 -9.63 -12.20 16.76
CA ALA A 186 -10.91 -11.70 17.26
C ALA A 186 -10.74 -10.60 18.33
N LYS A 187 -9.83 -10.79 19.28
CA LYS A 187 -9.51 -9.79 20.29
C LYS A 187 -8.91 -8.54 19.67
N TYR A 188 -8.03 -8.70 18.67
CA TYR A 188 -7.40 -7.60 17.98
C TYR A 188 -8.44 -6.67 17.35
N PHE A 189 -9.26 -7.17 16.46
CA PHE A 189 -10.29 -6.37 15.78
C PHE A 189 -11.35 -5.82 16.73
N TYR A 190 -11.75 -6.60 17.73
CA TYR A 190 -12.68 -6.13 18.76
C TYR A 190 -12.16 -4.89 19.51
N LEU A 191 -10.88 -4.88 19.87
CA LEU A 191 -10.28 -3.73 20.56
C LEU A 191 -10.01 -2.56 19.62
N GLN A 192 -9.48 -2.82 18.41
CA GLN A 192 -9.15 -1.77 17.44
C GLN A 192 -10.38 -1.02 16.95
N SER A 193 -11.51 -1.71 16.77
CA SER A 193 -12.78 -1.13 16.32
C SER A 193 -13.60 -0.45 17.42
N GLY A 194 -13.06 -0.28 18.63
CA GLY A 194 -13.86 0.20 19.76
C GLY A 194 -15.05 -0.70 20.06
N ARG A 195 -14.89 -2.02 19.93
CA ARG A 195 -15.85 -3.08 20.22
C ARG A 195 -17.03 -3.17 19.25
N THR A 196 -16.83 -2.76 18.01
CA THR A 196 -17.89 -2.80 16.98
C THR A 196 -17.58 -3.72 15.82
N TRP A 197 -16.40 -4.35 15.79
CA TRP A 197 -16.01 -5.36 14.80
C TRP A 197 -15.25 -6.49 15.48
N THR A 198 -15.55 -7.72 15.13
CA THR A 198 -14.82 -8.91 15.58
C THR A 198 -14.90 -9.99 14.51
N VAL A 199 -14.12 -11.02 14.65
CA VAL A 199 -14.20 -12.22 13.82
C VAL A 199 -14.62 -13.42 14.65
N ASP A 200 -15.30 -14.38 14.04
CA ASP A 200 -15.59 -15.72 14.56
C ASP A 200 -15.56 -16.71 13.39
N GLY A 201 -15.75 -17.98 13.61
CA GLY A 201 -15.78 -18.90 12.49
C GLY A 201 -15.73 -20.37 12.84
N VAL A 202 -15.51 -21.16 11.82
CA VAL A 202 -15.32 -22.61 11.92
C VAL A 202 -13.94 -22.99 11.40
N VAL A 203 -13.39 -24.06 11.99
CA VAL A 203 -12.15 -24.69 11.55
C VAL A 203 -12.50 -26.12 11.14
N THR A 204 -12.14 -26.52 9.93
CA THR A 204 -12.36 -27.90 9.45
C THR A 204 -11.33 -28.84 10.07
N PRO A 205 -11.62 -30.15 10.18
CA PRO A 205 -10.59 -31.12 10.43
C PRO A 205 -9.49 -31.07 9.35
N TRP A 206 -8.29 -31.53 9.70
CA TRP A 206 -7.22 -31.73 8.73
C TRP A 206 -7.66 -32.65 7.61
N GLN A 207 -7.45 -32.22 6.38
CA GLN A 207 -7.80 -32.96 5.17
C GLN A 207 -6.55 -33.28 4.40
N MET A 208 -6.49 -34.52 3.89
CA MET A 208 -5.40 -34.96 3.04
C MET A 208 -5.60 -34.42 1.62
N ALA A 209 -4.66 -33.64 1.13
CA ALA A 209 -4.61 -33.20 -0.26
C ALA A 209 -4.39 -34.37 -1.22
N GLU A 210 -4.78 -34.23 -2.49
CA GLU A 210 -4.61 -35.25 -3.50
C GLU A 210 -3.14 -35.49 -3.86
N ASN A 211 -2.30 -34.43 -3.81
CA ASN A 211 -0.89 -34.44 -4.20
C ASN A 211 0.03 -34.07 -3.04
N GLY A 212 1.33 -34.33 -3.20
CA GLY A 212 2.36 -33.86 -2.28
C GLY A 212 2.54 -32.33 -2.32
N TYR A 213 3.13 -31.75 -1.27
CA TYR A 213 3.24 -30.29 -1.12
C TYR A 213 3.93 -29.61 -2.31
N LYS A 214 4.91 -30.25 -2.92
CA LYS A 214 5.62 -29.71 -4.10
C LYS A 214 4.73 -29.47 -5.32
N TYR A 215 3.67 -30.24 -5.47
CA TYR A 215 2.72 -30.03 -6.57
C TYR A 215 2.06 -28.65 -6.48
N TYR A 216 1.79 -28.19 -5.25
CA TYR A 216 1.08 -26.94 -5.02
C TYR A 216 2.02 -25.73 -4.94
N GLY A 217 3.21 -25.90 -4.35
CA GLY A 217 4.16 -24.81 -4.08
C GLY A 217 5.37 -24.75 -5.03
N GLU A 218 5.69 -25.85 -5.81
CA GLU A 218 6.81 -25.81 -6.74
C GLU A 218 6.76 -24.58 -7.63
N ASN A 219 7.84 -23.82 -7.67
CA ASN A 219 7.91 -22.60 -8.47
C ASN A 219 7.68 -22.86 -9.95
N SER A 220 6.73 -22.14 -10.54
CA SER A 220 6.48 -22.13 -11.97
C SER A 220 7.65 -21.48 -12.74
N LYS A 221 7.62 -21.51 -14.07
CA LYS A 221 8.61 -20.81 -14.89
C LYS A 221 8.57 -19.29 -14.74
N THR A 222 7.51 -18.76 -14.18
CA THR A 222 7.27 -17.33 -13.91
C THR A 222 7.56 -16.95 -12.47
N GLY A 223 7.92 -17.92 -11.61
CA GLY A 223 8.24 -17.69 -10.20
C GLY A 223 7.06 -17.83 -9.24
N ASP A 224 5.83 -18.07 -9.77
CA ASP A 224 4.64 -18.29 -8.94
C ASP A 224 4.61 -19.73 -8.40
N ASP A 225 3.93 -19.96 -7.28
CA ASP A 225 3.50 -21.29 -6.87
C ASP A 225 2.65 -21.95 -7.98
N SER A 226 2.92 -23.19 -8.30
CA SER A 226 2.35 -23.81 -9.51
C SER A 226 0.85 -24.02 -9.43
N ASN A 227 0.34 -24.50 -8.29
CA ASN A 227 -1.06 -24.94 -8.21
C ASN A 227 -1.75 -24.62 -6.86
N PRO A 228 -1.55 -23.45 -6.22
CA PRO A 228 -2.18 -23.16 -4.92
C PRO A 228 -3.70 -23.13 -5.01
N ARG A 229 -4.27 -22.72 -6.17
CA ARG A 229 -5.72 -22.73 -6.40
C ARG A 229 -6.33 -24.11 -6.45
N ASP A 230 -5.60 -25.14 -6.91
CA ASP A 230 -6.08 -26.50 -6.91
C ASP A 230 -6.26 -26.98 -5.45
N LEU A 231 -5.33 -26.61 -4.56
CA LEU A 231 -5.44 -26.89 -3.13
C LEU A 231 -6.70 -26.25 -2.52
N VAL A 232 -6.98 -24.98 -2.86
CA VAL A 232 -8.20 -24.31 -2.44
C VAL A 232 -9.44 -25.08 -2.90
N ILE A 233 -9.49 -25.46 -4.18
CA ILE A 233 -10.65 -26.15 -4.78
C ILE A 233 -10.87 -27.51 -4.12
N GLU A 234 -9.81 -28.25 -3.78
CA GLU A 234 -9.90 -29.54 -3.10
C GLU A 234 -10.55 -29.43 -1.71
N THR A 235 -10.39 -28.28 -1.00
CA THR A 235 -10.97 -28.07 0.33
C THR A 235 -12.46 -27.69 0.30
N LEU A 236 -13.01 -27.23 -0.83
CA LEU A 236 -14.35 -26.64 -0.90
C LEU A 236 -15.49 -27.58 -0.48
N ALA A 237 -15.31 -28.90 -0.61
CA ALA A 237 -16.33 -29.85 -0.16
C ALA A 237 -16.48 -29.85 1.37
N ALA A 238 -15.37 -29.81 2.11
CA ALA A 238 -15.40 -29.73 3.56
C ALA A 238 -15.75 -28.33 4.06
N VAL A 239 -15.34 -27.30 3.35
CA VAL A 239 -15.84 -25.94 3.60
C VAL A 239 -17.36 -25.92 3.54
N GLY A 240 -17.95 -26.46 2.47
CA GLY A 240 -19.41 -26.54 2.33
C GLY A 240 -20.09 -27.36 3.43
N GLU A 241 -19.55 -28.50 3.80
CA GLU A 241 -20.08 -29.31 4.92
C GLU A 241 -20.08 -28.54 6.24
N SER A 242 -19.06 -27.70 6.47
CA SER A 242 -18.89 -26.97 7.73
C SER A 242 -19.88 -25.81 7.91
N ILE A 243 -20.38 -25.23 6.81
CA ILE A 243 -21.26 -24.05 6.82
C ILE A 243 -22.69 -24.33 6.33
N ALA A 244 -22.97 -25.55 5.86
CA ALA A 244 -24.28 -25.91 5.30
C ALA A 244 -25.44 -25.54 6.24
N GLY A 245 -26.44 -24.79 5.73
CA GLY A 245 -27.60 -24.28 6.47
C GLY A 245 -27.31 -23.08 7.39
N LYS A 246 -26.16 -22.43 7.20
CA LYS A 246 -25.75 -21.19 7.91
C LYS A 246 -25.10 -20.19 6.97
N GLU A 247 -25.34 -20.34 5.67
CA GLU A 247 -24.69 -19.58 4.61
C GLU A 247 -24.78 -18.06 4.83
N GLU A 248 -25.92 -17.58 5.36
CA GLU A 248 -26.15 -16.16 5.64
C GLU A 248 -25.21 -15.56 6.71
N LEU A 249 -24.46 -16.39 7.44
CA LEU A 249 -23.44 -15.90 8.38
C LEU A 249 -22.10 -15.67 7.70
N TYR A 250 -21.89 -16.26 6.52
CA TYR A 250 -20.63 -16.27 5.79
C TYR A 250 -20.67 -15.49 4.48
N ASP A 251 -21.77 -14.81 4.23
CA ASP A 251 -22.05 -13.94 3.09
C ASP A 251 -22.79 -12.72 3.63
N GLN A 252 -22.04 -11.77 4.15
CA GLN A 252 -22.54 -10.57 4.83
C GLN A 252 -22.01 -9.28 4.19
N ARG A 253 -21.03 -9.41 3.28
CA ARG A 253 -20.36 -8.28 2.66
C ARG A 253 -20.31 -8.42 1.14
N ASP A 254 -20.38 -7.29 0.45
CA ASP A 254 -19.94 -7.13 -0.94
C ASP A 254 -18.67 -6.24 -0.97
N PRO A 255 -17.46 -6.81 -0.73
CA PRO A 255 -16.23 -6.03 -0.67
C PRO A 255 -15.83 -5.44 -2.02
N TYR A 256 -16.48 -5.86 -3.09
CA TYR A 256 -16.20 -5.47 -4.45
C TYR A 256 -17.24 -4.51 -5.05
N ASP A 257 -18.33 -4.24 -4.32
CA ASP A 257 -19.43 -3.40 -4.81
C ASP A 257 -19.81 -3.77 -6.26
N ILE A 258 -20.06 -5.09 -6.47
CA ILE A 258 -20.25 -5.64 -7.84
C ILE A 258 -21.50 -5.05 -8.51
N ASP A 259 -22.52 -4.74 -7.72
CA ASP A 259 -23.74 -4.13 -8.27
C ASP A 259 -23.66 -2.59 -8.34
N GLY A 260 -22.61 -1.98 -7.77
CA GLY A 260 -22.28 -0.57 -7.89
C GLY A 260 -23.18 0.37 -7.08
N ASP A 261 -23.83 -0.11 -6.00
CA ASP A 261 -24.75 0.67 -5.18
C ASP A 261 -24.06 1.34 -3.96
N GLY A 262 -22.82 0.93 -3.64
CA GLY A 262 -21.98 1.46 -2.56
C GLY A 262 -22.30 0.92 -1.18
N ASP A 263 -23.15 -0.10 -1.02
CA ASP A 263 -23.39 -0.79 0.24
C ASP A 263 -22.53 -2.06 0.38
N LEU A 264 -21.40 -1.92 1.04
CA LEU A 264 -20.45 -3.03 1.27
C LEU A 264 -20.92 -4.02 2.35
N MET A 265 -22.05 -3.78 3.01
CA MET A 265 -22.52 -4.57 4.14
C MET A 265 -23.76 -5.40 3.77
N GLU A 266 -23.74 -5.97 2.58
CA GLU A 266 -24.79 -6.82 2.05
C GLU A 266 -24.21 -8.09 1.39
N PRO A 267 -25.03 -9.17 1.22
CA PRO A 267 -24.59 -10.41 0.58
C PRO A 267 -24.36 -10.24 -0.93
N ASP A 268 -23.28 -10.82 -1.47
CA ASP A 268 -22.99 -10.89 -2.91
C ASP A 268 -23.03 -12.31 -3.51
N GLY A 269 -23.31 -13.31 -2.66
CA GLY A 269 -23.35 -14.73 -3.04
C GLY A 269 -21.98 -15.42 -3.02
N ASN A 270 -20.94 -14.74 -2.57
CA ASN A 270 -19.63 -15.33 -2.32
C ASN A 270 -19.41 -15.54 -0.81
N LEU A 271 -18.49 -16.41 -0.48
CA LEU A 271 -17.98 -16.59 0.88
C LEU A 271 -17.04 -15.41 1.21
N ASP A 272 -17.38 -14.62 2.21
CA ASP A 272 -16.62 -13.42 2.62
C ASP A 272 -15.15 -13.70 2.95
N ASN A 273 -14.87 -14.83 3.63
CA ASN A 273 -13.53 -15.13 4.12
C ASN A 273 -13.24 -16.63 4.12
N LEU A 274 -12.26 -17.04 3.32
CA LEU A 274 -11.69 -18.38 3.29
C LEU A 274 -10.21 -18.33 3.63
N MET A 275 -9.81 -18.98 4.71
CA MET A 275 -8.42 -19.18 5.11
C MET A 275 -8.05 -20.64 4.96
N LEU A 276 -6.91 -20.92 4.35
CA LEU A 276 -6.30 -22.24 4.35
C LEU A 276 -5.08 -22.23 5.27
N VAL A 277 -4.91 -23.31 6.02
CA VAL A 277 -3.67 -23.59 6.75
C VAL A 277 -3.12 -24.89 6.23
N HIS A 278 -1.91 -24.85 5.68
CA HIS A 278 -1.24 -26.03 5.16
C HIS A 278 -0.21 -26.59 6.16
N ALA A 279 -0.03 -27.91 6.17
CA ALA A 279 0.96 -28.58 7.00
C ALA A 279 2.39 -28.19 6.61
N GLY A 280 3.26 -28.06 7.60
CA GLY A 280 4.66 -27.62 7.43
C GLY A 280 4.83 -26.12 7.54
N ILE A 281 6.06 -25.65 7.44
CA ILE A 281 6.40 -24.20 7.39
C ILE A 281 6.29 -23.68 5.95
N GLY A 282 6.15 -22.37 5.80
CA GLY A 282 6.14 -21.73 4.50
C GLY A 282 7.54 -21.48 3.94
N GLU A 283 7.64 -21.30 2.63
CA GLU A 283 8.89 -20.95 1.97
C GLU A 283 9.46 -19.63 2.53
N GLU A 284 8.61 -18.67 2.83
CA GLU A 284 8.94 -17.36 3.40
C GLU A 284 9.61 -17.42 4.78
N THR A 285 9.60 -18.59 5.40
CA THR A 285 10.27 -18.84 6.68
C THR A 285 11.41 -19.84 6.56
N GLY A 286 11.96 -20.04 5.35
CA GLY A 286 13.17 -20.81 5.09
C GLY A 286 12.96 -22.30 4.83
N GLU A 287 11.72 -22.71 4.49
CA GLU A 287 11.47 -24.05 3.95
C GLU A 287 12.07 -24.18 2.53
N ASP A 288 12.03 -25.39 2.01
CA ASP A 288 12.50 -25.69 0.66
C ASP A 288 11.71 -24.86 -0.39
N PRO A 289 12.35 -24.42 -1.51
CA PRO A 289 11.73 -23.58 -2.52
C PRO A 289 10.50 -24.15 -3.23
N ASP A 290 10.16 -25.40 -2.95
CA ASP A 290 8.95 -26.05 -3.45
C ASP A 290 7.79 -26.01 -2.43
N ALA A 291 7.96 -25.34 -1.26
CA ALA A 291 6.89 -25.11 -0.31
C ALA A 291 6.01 -23.94 -0.77
N ILE A 292 4.77 -23.90 -0.25
CA ILE A 292 3.85 -22.80 -0.54
C ILE A 292 4.33 -21.55 0.20
N TRP A 293 4.31 -20.40 -0.48
CA TRP A 293 4.49 -19.08 0.11
C TRP A 293 3.15 -18.53 0.61
N SER A 294 3.10 -18.00 1.83
CA SER A 294 1.90 -17.34 2.37
C SER A 294 1.42 -16.20 1.49
N HIS A 295 0.12 -16.16 1.19
CA HIS A 295 -0.45 -15.10 0.36
C HIS A 295 -1.97 -14.97 0.52
N ARG A 296 -2.51 -13.79 0.13
CA ARG A 296 -3.92 -13.57 -0.17
C ARG A 296 -4.12 -13.42 -1.66
N TRP A 297 -5.00 -14.22 -2.24
CA TRP A 297 -5.29 -14.16 -3.68
C TRP A 297 -6.74 -14.51 -3.97
N THR A 298 -7.11 -14.54 -5.27
CA THR A 298 -8.43 -14.95 -5.72
C THR A 298 -8.37 -16.13 -6.68
N LEU A 299 -9.43 -16.90 -6.71
CA LEU A 299 -9.70 -17.81 -7.83
C LEU A 299 -9.93 -16.97 -9.08
N LYS A 300 -9.68 -17.53 -10.27
CA LYS A 300 -9.88 -16.80 -11.55
C LYS A 300 -11.33 -16.29 -11.73
N LYS A 301 -12.27 -16.95 -11.09
CA LYS A 301 -13.69 -16.62 -11.05
C LYS A 301 -14.32 -17.34 -9.86
N PRO A 302 -15.50 -16.91 -9.37
CA PRO A 302 -16.21 -17.60 -8.32
C PRO A 302 -16.50 -19.06 -8.68
N VAL A 303 -16.21 -19.99 -7.72
CA VAL A 303 -16.37 -21.43 -7.82
C VAL A 303 -17.41 -21.90 -6.82
N ASP A 304 -18.39 -22.70 -7.24
CA ASP A 304 -19.47 -23.19 -6.38
C ASP A 304 -18.90 -24.01 -5.20
N ILE A 305 -19.35 -23.70 -3.99
CA ILE A 305 -19.01 -24.48 -2.77
C ILE A 305 -20.03 -25.61 -2.63
N PRO A 306 -19.61 -26.89 -2.72
CA PRO A 306 -20.51 -28.03 -2.69
C PRO A 306 -21.41 -28.06 -1.46
N GLY A 307 -22.72 -28.27 -1.64
CA GLY A 307 -23.70 -28.38 -0.57
C GLY A 307 -24.21 -27.05 -0.01
N THR A 308 -23.82 -25.93 -0.60
CA THR A 308 -24.27 -24.58 -0.22
C THR A 308 -24.80 -23.80 -1.44
N SER A 309 -25.32 -22.59 -1.19
CA SER A 309 -25.65 -21.63 -2.25
C SER A 309 -24.50 -20.67 -2.59
N LEU A 310 -23.38 -20.74 -1.85
CA LEU A 310 -22.27 -19.80 -1.93
C LEU A 310 -21.19 -20.25 -2.93
N LYS A 311 -20.35 -19.30 -3.31
CA LYS A 311 -19.18 -19.51 -4.12
C LYS A 311 -17.94 -19.07 -3.37
N ALA A 312 -16.79 -19.68 -3.68
CA ALA A 312 -15.47 -19.22 -3.24
C ALA A 312 -14.86 -18.34 -4.35
N PHE A 313 -14.29 -17.22 -3.95
CA PHE A 313 -13.52 -16.34 -4.84
C PHE A 313 -12.23 -15.89 -4.18
N ASP A 314 -12.30 -15.22 -3.04
CA ASP A 314 -11.16 -14.83 -2.21
C ASP A 314 -10.65 -15.99 -1.37
N TYR A 315 -9.33 -16.06 -1.16
CA TYR A 315 -8.73 -16.96 -0.19
C TYR A 315 -7.40 -16.40 0.35
N MET A 316 -7.05 -16.85 1.55
CA MET A 316 -5.74 -16.68 2.17
C MET A 316 -5.13 -18.05 2.43
N ILE A 317 -3.83 -18.19 2.30
CA ILE A 317 -3.12 -19.41 2.63
C ILE A 317 -1.94 -19.12 3.54
N GLN A 318 -1.79 -19.91 4.60
CA GLN A 318 -0.82 -19.71 5.67
C GLN A 318 -0.20 -21.03 6.10
N PRO A 319 1.05 -21.05 6.62
CA PRO A 319 1.67 -22.27 7.11
C PRO A 319 1.14 -22.69 8.48
N GLU A 320 1.43 -23.93 8.85
CA GLU A 320 1.05 -24.54 10.11
C GLU A 320 1.50 -23.74 11.35
N ASP A 321 2.72 -23.16 11.32
CA ASP A 321 3.26 -22.35 12.42
C ASP A 321 2.93 -20.86 12.33
N GLY A 322 2.01 -20.48 11.45
CA GLY A 322 1.51 -19.11 11.36
C GLY A 322 0.91 -18.64 12.68
N ALA A 323 1.30 -17.44 13.14
CA ALA A 323 0.80 -16.82 14.37
C ALA A 323 -0.20 -15.70 14.06
N PRO A 324 -0.95 -15.16 15.07
CA PRO A 324 -2.03 -14.20 14.82
C PRO A 324 -1.65 -12.97 14.00
N GLY A 325 -0.38 -12.55 14.01
CA GLY A 325 0.08 -11.37 13.28
C GLY A 325 -0.12 -11.47 11.78
N VAL A 326 0.28 -12.59 11.17
CA VAL A 326 0.11 -12.80 9.72
C VAL A 326 -1.38 -12.92 9.36
N PHE A 327 -2.15 -13.71 10.07
CA PHE A 327 -3.60 -13.85 9.82
C PHE A 327 -4.34 -12.52 9.95
N THR A 328 -3.93 -11.68 10.90
CA THR A 328 -4.52 -10.37 11.14
C THR A 328 -4.17 -9.37 10.03
N HIS A 329 -2.94 -9.42 9.52
CA HIS A 329 -2.46 -8.61 8.40
C HIS A 329 -3.19 -8.96 7.11
N GLU A 330 -3.21 -10.25 6.72
CA GLU A 330 -3.91 -10.72 5.52
C GLU A 330 -5.41 -10.40 5.54
N TYR A 331 -6.03 -10.51 6.72
CA TYR A 331 -7.41 -10.08 6.85
C TYR A 331 -7.56 -8.56 6.73
N GLY A 332 -6.55 -7.76 7.07
CA GLY A 332 -6.50 -6.33 6.76
C GLY A 332 -6.63 -6.06 5.26
N HIS A 333 -5.96 -6.86 4.43
CA HIS A 333 -6.11 -6.81 2.97
C HIS A 333 -7.51 -7.25 2.51
N ASN A 334 -8.10 -8.23 3.18
CA ASN A 334 -9.49 -8.63 2.90
C ASN A 334 -10.50 -7.52 3.21
N LEU A 335 -10.16 -6.62 4.14
CA LEU A 335 -10.91 -5.40 4.41
C LEU A 335 -10.54 -4.24 3.47
N GLY A 336 -9.64 -4.43 2.51
CA GLY A 336 -9.24 -3.45 1.49
C GLY A 336 -8.08 -2.53 1.87
N LEU A 337 -7.37 -2.77 2.98
CA LEU A 337 -6.19 -1.97 3.34
C LEU A 337 -4.99 -2.33 2.47
N PRO A 338 -4.21 -1.33 2.00
CA PRO A 338 -2.96 -1.57 1.29
C PRO A 338 -1.80 -1.83 2.27
N ASP A 339 -0.71 -2.37 1.74
CA ASP A 339 0.58 -2.35 2.41
C ASP A 339 1.09 -0.92 2.61
N LEU A 340 1.74 -0.69 3.76
CA LEU A 340 2.36 0.58 4.12
C LEU A 340 3.90 0.52 4.14
N TYR A 341 4.49 -0.50 3.55
CA TYR A 341 5.92 -0.63 3.29
C TYR A 341 6.21 -0.52 1.78
N ASP A 342 7.48 -0.41 1.41
CA ASP A 342 7.90 -0.41 0.01
C ASP A 342 7.78 -1.84 -0.57
N THR A 343 6.85 -2.02 -1.49
CA THR A 343 6.57 -3.32 -2.13
C THR A 343 7.53 -3.63 -3.29
N THR A 344 8.41 -2.71 -3.66
CA THR A 344 9.29 -2.84 -4.83
C THR A 344 10.72 -3.29 -4.48
N ARG A 345 11.10 -3.33 -3.20
CA ARG A 345 12.46 -3.68 -2.76
C ARG A 345 12.51 -4.43 -1.45
N ALA A 346 12.18 -5.72 -1.45
CA ALA A 346 12.44 -6.64 -0.34
C ALA A 346 12.01 -6.13 1.06
N GLY A 347 11.12 -5.11 1.14
CA GLY A 347 10.59 -4.55 2.40
C GLY A 347 11.63 -4.02 3.37
N LYS A 348 12.87 -3.77 2.92
CA LYS A 348 13.88 -3.09 3.72
C LYS A 348 13.45 -1.66 4.00
N ASP A 349 12.69 -1.09 3.10
CA ASP A 349 12.28 0.29 3.09
C ASP A 349 10.80 0.39 3.47
N SER A 350 10.54 0.76 4.72
CA SER A 350 9.21 1.04 5.22
C SER A 350 9.21 2.35 5.97
N PRO A 351 8.51 3.38 5.47
CA PRO A 351 8.41 4.66 6.16
C PRO A 351 7.56 4.57 7.44
N VAL A 352 7.06 3.38 7.76
CA VAL A 352 6.13 3.11 8.86
C VAL A 352 6.70 2.15 9.89
N GLY A 353 7.56 1.19 9.50
CA GLY A 353 8.10 0.19 10.41
C GLY A 353 7.03 -0.60 11.16
N ALA A 354 7.24 -0.89 12.44
CA ALA A 354 6.27 -1.63 13.25
C ALA A 354 5.18 -0.74 13.88
N TRP A 355 5.04 0.52 13.47
CA TRP A 355 3.99 1.40 13.98
C TRP A 355 2.59 1.05 13.43
N SER A 356 2.48 0.23 12.40
CA SER A 356 1.22 -0.26 11.85
C SER A 356 1.23 -1.76 11.60
N LEU A 357 0.07 -2.41 11.80
CA LEU A 357 -0.18 -3.79 11.38
C LEU A 357 0.12 -3.98 9.89
N MET A 358 -0.29 -3.02 9.04
CA MET A 358 -0.11 -3.09 7.57
C MET A 358 1.33 -2.81 7.13
N SER A 359 2.28 -3.04 8.01
CA SER A 359 3.72 -3.05 7.80
C SER A 359 4.34 -4.04 8.80
N SER A 360 5.57 -3.81 9.28
CA SER A 360 6.24 -4.73 10.21
C SER A 360 5.57 -4.86 11.60
N GLY A 361 4.45 -4.19 11.84
CA GLY A 361 3.66 -4.34 13.05
C GLY A 361 3.05 -5.74 13.25
N SER A 362 2.87 -6.50 12.17
CA SER A 362 2.50 -7.91 12.20
C SER A 362 3.54 -8.81 12.87
N HIS A 363 4.83 -8.43 12.83
CA HIS A 363 5.97 -9.21 13.30
C HIS A 363 6.19 -9.16 14.82
N THR A 364 5.52 -8.24 15.53
CA THR A 364 5.81 -7.96 16.93
C THR A 364 5.36 -9.09 17.87
N GLY A 365 6.01 -9.14 19.04
CA GLY A 365 5.79 -10.12 20.08
C GLY A 365 7.08 -10.78 20.56
N LYS A 366 7.01 -11.48 21.69
CA LYS A 366 8.16 -12.26 22.21
C LYS A 366 8.49 -13.46 21.36
N VAL A 367 7.48 -14.04 20.75
CA VAL A 367 7.57 -15.02 19.66
C VAL A 367 7.05 -14.30 18.42
N PHE A 368 7.65 -14.54 17.29
CA PHE A 368 7.31 -13.88 16.02
C PHE A 368 5.80 -13.90 15.77
N GLN A 369 5.23 -12.73 15.44
CA GLN A 369 3.80 -12.54 15.08
C GLN A 369 2.76 -12.84 16.18
N THR A 370 3.15 -13.06 17.45
CA THR A 370 2.18 -13.41 18.50
C THR A 370 1.44 -12.21 19.12
N GLU A 371 1.99 -11.02 19.03
CA GLU A 371 1.44 -9.79 19.63
C GLU A 371 1.47 -8.64 18.60
N PRO A 372 0.67 -8.72 17.50
CA PRO A 372 0.66 -7.68 16.46
C PRO A 372 0.26 -6.32 17.03
N THR A 373 0.90 -5.25 16.55
CA THR A 373 0.60 -3.88 16.98
C THR A 373 -0.68 -3.35 16.35
N GLY A 374 -1.21 -2.25 16.89
CA GLY A 374 -2.43 -1.62 16.38
C GLY A 374 -2.29 -1.11 14.94
N LEU A 375 -3.43 -1.00 14.25
CA LEU A 375 -3.54 -0.26 13.00
C LEU A 375 -3.17 1.21 13.23
N ASP A 376 -2.56 1.82 12.25
CA ASP A 376 -2.35 3.26 12.17
C ASP A 376 -3.68 4.03 12.12
N PRO A 377 -3.68 5.34 12.41
CA PRO A 377 -4.91 6.11 12.47
C PRO A 377 -5.57 6.30 11.10
N TRP A 378 -4.79 6.33 10.01
CA TRP A 378 -5.32 6.45 8.64
C TRP A 378 -6.12 5.20 8.26
N SER A 379 -5.56 4.01 8.45
CA SER A 379 -6.24 2.74 8.21
C SER A 379 -7.55 2.63 9.00
N LYS A 380 -7.56 3.03 10.29
CA LYS A 380 -8.79 3.05 11.11
C LYS A 380 -9.85 4.01 10.57
N MET A 381 -9.45 5.20 10.08
CA MET A 381 -10.40 6.17 9.48
C MET A 381 -10.99 5.63 8.19
N VAL A 382 -10.16 5.01 7.33
CA VAL A 382 -10.61 4.41 6.08
C VAL A 382 -11.58 3.27 6.33
N LEU A 383 -11.23 2.30 7.20
CA LEU A 383 -12.13 1.20 7.56
C LEU A 383 -13.47 1.70 8.14
N GLN A 384 -13.43 2.73 9.00
CA GLN A 384 -14.63 3.30 9.53
C GLN A 384 -15.49 3.99 8.47
N GLN A 385 -14.85 4.63 7.48
CA GLN A 385 -15.58 5.25 6.37
C GLN A 385 -16.24 4.19 5.47
N MET A 386 -15.55 3.08 5.21
CA MET A 386 -16.06 1.97 4.40
C MET A 386 -17.19 1.21 5.11
N PHE A 387 -16.94 0.71 6.31
CA PHE A 387 -17.80 -0.26 6.99
C PHE A 387 -18.59 0.33 8.18
N GLY A 388 -18.35 1.59 8.53
CA GLY A 388 -18.87 2.16 9.77
C GLY A 388 -18.14 1.62 11.01
N GLY A 389 -18.83 1.59 12.14
CA GLY A 389 -18.23 1.14 13.40
C GLY A 389 -17.82 2.28 14.32
N ASN A 390 -16.87 1.99 15.22
CA ASN A 390 -16.44 2.90 16.27
C ASN A 390 -14.89 2.91 16.41
N TRP A 391 -14.20 2.72 15.30
CA TRP A 391 -12.74 2.56 15.25
C TRP A 391 -12.02 3.80 15.79
N ILE A 392 -12.40 4.97 15.28
CA ILE A 392 -11.74 6.22 15.59
C ILE A 392 -12.65 7.42 15.30
N SER A 393 -12.41 8.53 15.99
CA SER A 393 -13.03 9.82 15.68
C SER A 393 -11.97 10.90 15.85
N PRO A 394 -11.43 11.42 14.75
CA PRO A 394 -10.37 12.41 14.82
C PRO A 394 -10.87 13.73 15.40
N THR A 395 -10.01 14.41 16.16
CA THR A 395 -10.16 15.85 16.38
C THR A 395 -9.52 16.56 15.21
N VAL A 396 -10.33 17.19 14.35
CA VAL A 396 -9.81 17.87 13.15
C VAL A 396 -9.42 19.31 13.48
N LEU A 397 -8.25 19.72 13.04
CA LEU A 397 -7.74 21.09 13.12
C LEU A 397 -7.37 21.56 11.69
N ASP A 398 -7.48 22.85 11.43
CA ASP A 398 -6.94 23.48 10.21
C ASP A 398 -5.72 24.34 10.59
N TYR A 399 -4.66 24.27 9.77
CA TYR A 399 -3.43 25.06 10.00
C TYR A 399 -3.72 26.56 10.12
N LYS A 400 -4.70 27.09 9.38
CA LYS A 400 -5.11 28.52 9.44
C LYS A 400 -5.64 28.91 10.81
N ASP A 401 -6.25 27.98 11.54
CA ASP A 401 -6.73 28.24 12.90
C ASP A 401 -5.60 28.18 13.92
N VAL A 402 -4.65 27.28 13.72
CA VAL A 402 -3.41 27.20 14.51
C VAL A 402 -2.55 28.45 14.30
N GLU A 403 -2.46 28.95 13.05
CA GLU A 403 -1.79 30.20 12.69
C GLU A 403 -2.37 31.42 13.41
N LYS A 404 -3.69 31.46 13.58
CA LYS A 404 -4.37 32.55 14.32
C LYS A 404 -4.09 32.50 15.83
N ARG A 405 -4.04 31.31 16.40
CA ARG A 405 -3.77 31.11 17.84
C ARG A 405 -3.34 29.69 18.12
N LYS A 406 -2.46 29.53 19.09
CA LYS A 406 -2.10 28.22 19.62
C LYS A 406 -3.33 27.41 20.04
N LYS A 407 -3.33 26.12 19.74
CA LYS A 407 -4.36 25.17 20.16
C LYS A 407 -3.74 24.15 21.12
N THR A 408 -4.47 23.75 22.14
CA THR A 408 -4.07 22.64 23.01
C THR A 408 -5.19 21.63 23.03
N VAL A 409 -4.88 20.39 22.66
CA VAL A 409 -5.85 19.29 22.50
C VAL A 409 -5.45 18.14 23.40
N PRO A 410 -6.41 17.51 24.12
CA PRO A 410 -6.15 16.27 24.84
C PRO A 410 -5.96 15.11 23.85
N LEU A 411 -5.12 14.16 24.23
CA LEU A 411 -4.83 12.98 23.44
C LEU A 411 -4.76 11.78 24.39
N ILE A 412 -5.45 10.69 24.03
CA ILE A 412 -5.39 9.43 24.76
C ILE A 412 -4.71 8.35 23.92
N ASP A 413 -4.28 7.29 24.57
CA ASP A 413 -3.63 6.14 23.95
C ASP A 413 -4.42 5.59 22.76
N ALA A 414 -3.73 5.37 21.65
CA ALA A 414 -4.26 4.79 20.41
C ALA A 414 -4.83 3.37 20.61
N SER A 415 -4.33 2.62 21.60
CA SER A 415 -4.84 1.29 21.99
C SER A 415 -6.17 1.34 22.79
N SER A 416 -6.61 2.54 23.21
CA SER A 416 -7.87 2.72 23.94
C SER A 416 -9.07 2.27 23.09
N THR A 417 -10.07 1.69 23.73
CA THR A 417 -11.37 1.35 23.09
C THR A 417 -12.31 2.54 22.95
N GLU A 418 -11.97 3.69 23.53
CA GLU A 418 -12.71 4.94 23.28
C GLU A 418 -12.45 5.44 21.86
N LYS A 419 -13.47 5.91 21.15
CA LYS A 419 -13.27 6.39 19.79
C LYS A 419 -12.69 7.81 19.71
N ASN A 420 -13.03 8.66 20.69
CA ASN A 420 -12.66 10.06 20.71
C ASN A 420 -11.31 10.25 21.42
N GLY A 421 -10.55 11.23 20.96
CA GLY A 421 -9.31 11.65 21.59
C GLY A 421 -8.08 10.80 21.28
N LYS A 422 -8.19 9.78 20.42
CA LYS A 422 -7.06 8.92 20.02
C LYS A 422 -6.20 9.54 18.95
N VAL A 423 -6.72 10.43 18.14
CA VAL A 423 -5.99 11.05 17.03
C VAL A 423 -6.42 12.50 16.83
N ILE A 424 -5.46 13.32 16.43
CA ILE A 424 -5.67 14.68 15.95
C ILE A 424 -5.27 14.71 14.49
N LYS A 425 -6.20 15.08 13.59
CA LYS A 425 -5.93 15.36 12.16
C LYS A 425 -5.70 16.86 12.00
N LEU A 426 -4.54 17.26 11.54
CA LEU A 426 -4.22 18.66 11.25
C LEU A 426 -4.12 18.85 9.73
N ASN A 427 -5.13 19.46 9.13
CA ASN A 427 -5.12 19.79 7.72
C ASN A 427 -4.06 20.84 7.43
N MET A 428 -3.25 20.58 6.40
CA MET A 428 -2.15 21.42 5.95
C MET A 428 -2.52 22.17 4.67
N PRO A 429 -1.71 23.14 4.21
CA PRO A 429 -1.84 23.65 2.85
C PRO A 429 -1.76 22.50 1.85
N LYS A 430 -2.60 22.55 0.80
CA LYS A 430 -2.52 21.57 -0.28
C LYS A 430 -1.12 21.56 -0.92
N VAL A 431 -0.67 20.39 -1.32
CA VAL A 431 0.62 20.17 -1.98
C VAL A 431 0.43 20.01 -3.49
N GLU A 432 1.35 20.56 -4.26
CA GLU A 432 1.30 20.49 -5.71
C GLU A 432 1.99 19.22 -6.21
N LYS A 433 1.28 18.43 -7.03
CA LYS A 433 1.89 17.37 -7.86
C LYS A 433 2.34 18.05 -9.15
N LYS A 434 3.63 18.03 -9.44
CA LYS A 434 4.14 18.57 -10.71
C LYS A 434 3.47 17.83 -11.87
N PRO A 435 3.06 18.55 -12.92
CA PRO A 435 2.49 17.89 -14.09
C PRO A 435 3.55 17.00 -14.76
N PRO A 436 3.12 15.93 -15.45
CA PRO A 436 4.05 15.02 -16.12
C PRO A 436 4.73 15.68 -17.33
N VAL A 437 4.14 16.75 -17.85
CA VAL A 437 4.62 17.48 -19.03
C VAL A 437 4.33 18.97 -18.89
N GLU A 438 5.22 19.80 -19.43
CA GLU A 438 5.01 21.23 -19.64
C GLU A 438 4.25 21.44 -20.98
N PRO A 439 3.56 22.60 -21.20
CA PRO A 439 3.04 22.94 -22.51
C PRO A 439 4.07 22.73 -23.61
N LYS A 440 3.65 22.25 -24.79
CA LYS A 440 4.57 21.94 -25.88
C LYS A 440 5.28 23.18 -26.39
N ASP A 441 4.54 24.24 -26.59
CA ASP A 441 5.00 25.56 -26.99
C ASP A 441 4.31 26.61 -26.13
N GLY A 442 4.89 27.80 -25.97
CA GLY A 442 4.29 28.89 -25.20
C GLY A 442 4.19 28.65 -23.70
N GLY A 443 3.05 29.00 -23.11
CA GLY A 443 2.79 28.91 -21.68
C GLY A 443 1.49 28.16 -21.35
N TYR A 444 0.74 27.71 -22.35
CA TYR A 444 -0.55 27.06 -22.17
C TYR A 444 -0.73 25.84 -23.07
N ALA A 445 -1.57 24.91 -22.63
CA ALA A 445 -2.07 23.76 -23.39
C ALA A 445 -3.52 23.46 -22.93
N TYR A 446 -4.15 22.43 -23.50
CA TYR A 446 -5.41 21.90 -23.00
C TYR A 446 -5.17 20.57 -22.28
N PHE A 447 -5.82 20.36 -21.14
CA PHE A 447 -5.70 19.15 -20.31
C PHE A 447 -7.07 18.55 -20.05
N SER A 448 -7.20 17.23 -20.21
CA SER A 448 -8.46 16.50 -20.02
C SER A 448 -8.99 16.49 -18.59
N ASP A 449 -8.22 16.92 -17.60
CA ASP A 449 -8.26 16.55 -16.19
C ASP A 449 -7.86 15.08 -15.98
N GLU A 450 -7.66 14.71 -14.71
CA GLU A 450 -7.36 13.35 -14.25
C GLU A 450 -8.29 13.01 -13.08
N GLY A 451 -8.91 11.85 -13.10
CA GLY A 451 -9.84 11.41 -12.05
C GLY A 451 -10.75 10.27 -12.52
N ASN A 452 -11.32 9.55 -11.56
CA ASN A 452 -12.27 8.46 -11.83
C ASN A 452 -13.62 9.03 -12.29
N LYS A 453 -14.35 8.25 -13.11
CA LYS A 453 -15.70 8.56 -13.58
C LYS A 453 -15.79 9.88 -14.34
N LEU A 454 -14.72 10.30 -15.01
CA LEU A 454 -14.73 11.49 -15.83
C LEU A 454 -15.48 11.26 -17.14
N ASN A 455 -16.10 12.33 -17.64
CA ASN A 455 -16.61 12.42 -19.01
C ASN A 455 -16.45 13.88 -19.44
N THR A 456 -15.20 14.28 -19.66
CA THR A 456 -14.84 15.65 -19.99
C THR A 456 -14.76 15.83 -21.50
N LYS A 457 -15.03 17.04 -21.96
CA LYS A 457 -15.07 17.36 -23.39
C LYS A 457 -14.46 18.72 -23.68
N MET A 458 -13.85 18.83 -24.82
CA MET A 458 -13.60 20.12 -25.47
C MET A 458 -14.01 20.09 -26.92
N THR A 459 -14.76 21.12 -27.37
CA THR A 459 -15.34 21.16 -28.71
C THR A 459 -14.92 22.43 -29.41
N SER A 460 -14.40 22.33 -30.64
CA SER A 460 -13.95 23.47 -31.43
C SER A 460 -15.12 24.36 -31.88
N ASP A 461 -14.81 25.62 -32.22
CA ASP A 461 -15.67 26.42 -33.06
C ASP A 461 -15.90 25.74 -34.41
N VAL A 462 -16.89 26.25 -35.16
CA VAL A 462 -17.25 25.68 -36.46
C VAL A 462 -16.12 25.88 -37.48
N ILE A 463 -15.68 24.81 -38.09
CA ILE A 463 -14.70 24.73 -39.17
C ILE A 463 -15.42 24.53 -40.47
N ASP A 464 -15.27 25.46 -41.44
CA ASP A 464 -15.96 25.41 -42.73
C ASP A 464 -15.12 24.64 -43.75
N LEU A 465 -15.52 23.41 -44.07
CA LEU A 465 -14.91 22.58 -45.11
C LEU A 465 -15.71 22.61 -46.43
N THR A 466 -16.60 23.59 -46.61
CA THR A 466 -17.33 23.77 -47.88
C THR A 466 -16.40 24.35 -48.94
N GLY A 467 -16.37 23.74 -50.11
CA GLY A 467 -15.58 24.24 -51.24
C GLY A 467 -14.08 23.86 -51.26
N VAL A 468 -13.64 23.01 -50.32
CA VAL A 468 -12.31 22.44 -50.34
C VAL A 468 -12.32 21.03 -50.91
N SER A 469 -11.15 20.52 -51.32
CA SER A 469 -11.00 19.19 -51.95
C SER A 469 -10.34 18.21 -51.00
N SER A 470 -9.61 18.68 -50.00
CA SER A 470 -8.97 17.87 -48.97
C SER A 470 -8.87 18.63 -47.64
N ALA A 471 -8.94 17.90 -46.55
CA ALA A 471 -8.73 18.49 -45.22
C ALA A 471 -8.09 17.47 -44.25
N THR A 472 -7.20 17.96 -43.39
CA THR A 472 -6.50 17.19 -42.37
C THR A 472 -6.41 18.00 -41.10
N MET A 473 -6.67 17.40 -39.95
CA MET A 473 -6.36 18.01 -38.66
C MET A 473 -5.03 17.47 -38.12
N ARG A 474 -4.28 18.34 -37.43
CA ARG A 474 -3.03 18.00 -36.75
C ARG A 474 -3.02 18.64 -35.38
N PHE A 475 -2.40 17.97 -34.43
CA PHE A 475 -2.17 18.50 -33.10
C PHE A 475 -1.00 17.80 -32.43
N ASP A 476 -0.38 18.43 -31.48
CA ASP A 476 0.56 17.80 -30.58
C ASP A 476 -0.22 17.24 -29.40
N SER A 477 0.06 15.97 -29.01
CA SER A 477 -0.58 15.30 -27.90
C SER A 477 0.45 14.64 -26.97
N TRP A 478 0.18 14.71 -25.68
CA TRP A 478 0.82 13.90 -24.66
C TRP A 478 -0.25 13.09 -23.96
N ARG A 479 -0.04 11.78 -23.84
CA ARG A 479 -1.05 10.87 -23.29
C ARG A 479 -0.45 9.94 -22.26
N SER A 480 -1.18 9.74 -21.18
CA SER A 480 -1.01 8.68 -20.21
C SER A 480 -2.42 8.21 -19.85
N ILE A 481 -2.96 7.26 -20.62
CA ILE A 481 -4.34 6.78 -20.58
C ILE A 481 -4.28 5.28 -20.32
N GLU A 482 -5.11 4.76 -19.42
CA GLU A 482 -5.15 3.34 -19.08
C GLU A 482 -5.69 2.50 -20.23
N GLU A 483 -4.86 1.60 -20.76
CA GLU A 483 -5.18 0.75 -21.90
C GLU A 483 -6.40 -0.15 -21.63
N GLY A 484 -7.39 -0.08 -22.52
CA GLY A 484 -8.59 -0.92 -22.49
C GLY A 484 -9.66 -0.51 -21.48
N TYR A 485 -9.49 0.62 -20.77
CA TYR A 485 -10.44 1.07 -19.75
C TYR A 485 -10.79 2.56 -19.84
N ASP A 486 -9.79 3.42 -19.98
CA ASP A 486 -9.98 4.83 -20.19
C ASP A 486 -9.80 5.17 -21.68
N TYR A 487 -10.57 6.12 -22.19
CA TYR A 487 -10.55 6.41 -23.62
C TYR A 487 -10.60 7.91 -23.88
N LEU A 488 -9.79 8.36 -24.83
CA LEU A 488 -9.95 9.64 -25.49
C LEU A 488 -10.56 9.42 -26.88
N TYR A 489 -11.83 9.78 -27.03
CA TYR A 489 -12.52 9.76 -28.32
C TYR A 489 -12.32 11.07 -29.05
N VAL A 490 -11.90 11.02 -30.31
CA VAL A 490 -11.87 12.16 -31.21
C VAL A 490 -13.06 12.07 -32.16
N ASN A 491 -13.98 13.00 -32.05
CA ASN A 491 -15.22 13.02 -32.80
C ASN A 491 -15.28 14.20 -33.76
N VAL A 492 -15.90 14.02 -34.91
CA VAL A 492 -16.29 15.09 -35.82
C VAL A 492 -17.81 15.21 -35.82
N ILE A 493 -18.29 16.43 -35.52
CA ILE A 493 -19.73 16.76 -35.45
C ILE A 493 -20.07 17.59 -36.64
N ASP A 494 -21.06 17.16 -37.45
CA ASP A 494 -21.65 17.95 -38.51
C ASP A 494 -22.44 19.13 -37.89
N ALA A 495 -21.98 20.36 -38.11
CA ALA A 495 -22.52 21.54 -37.43
C ALA A 495 -23.96 21.88 -37.85
N ASP A 496 -24.41 21.42 -39.01
CA ASP A 496 -25.76 21.68 -39.53
C ASP A 496 -26.78 20.63 -39.03
N THR A 497 -26.36 19.38 -38.86
CA THR A 497 -27.24 18.25 -38.46
C THR A 497 -27.06 17.81 -37.02
N GLY A 498 -25.91 18.09 -36.41
CA GLY A 498 -25.52 17.59 -35.09
C GLY A 498 -25.09 16.12 -35.10
N GLU A 499 -24.99 15.47 -36.26
CA GLU A 499 -24.53 14.09 -36.39
C GLU A 499 -23.06 14.01 -35.96
N LYS A 500 -22.76 13.09 -35.03
CA LYS A 500 -21.42 12.86 -34.48
C LYS A 500 -20.83 11.57 -35.05
N LYS A 501 -19.59 11.64 -35.51
CA LYS A 501 -18.82 10.48 -35.96
C LYS A 501 -17.48 10.44 -35.28
N GLU A 502 -17.16 9.33 -34.65
CA GLU A 502 -15.82 9.03 -34.11
C GLU A 502 -14.86 8.81 -35.30
N VAL A 503 -13.69 9.44 -35.23
CA VAL A 503 -12.63 9.34 -36.25
C VAL A 503 -11.34 8.76 -35.70
N GLN A 504 -11.14 8.80 -34.38
CA GLN A 504 -9.99 8.21 -33.70
C GLN A 504 -10.33 7.94 -32.24
N THR A 505 -9.70 6.92 -31.67
CA THR A 505 -9.71 6.62 -30.22
C THR A 505 -8.29 6.36 -29.77
N PHE A 506 -7.94 6.87 -28.59
CA PHE A 506 -6.66 6.63 -27.92
C PHE A 506 -6.92 6.07 -26.53
N ASP A 507 -6.14 5.06 -26.17
CA ASP A 507 -6.08 4.40 -24.85
C ASP A 507 -4.63 3.97 -24.53
N ASP A 508 -3.66 4.80 -24.92
CA ASP A 508 -2.22 4.49 -24.88
C ASP A 508 -1.42 5.52 -24.06
N VAL A 509 -0.14 5.20 -23.87
CA VAL A 509 0.85 6.08 -23.23
C VAL A 509 1.90 6.51 -24.24
N THR A 510 2.16 7.83 -24.34
CA THR A 510 3.20 8.39 -25.20
C THR A 510 4.52 8.60 -24.46
N ASN A 511 5.64 8.54 -25.18
CA ASN A 511 6.96 8.88 -24.64
C ASN A 511 7.31 10.34 -24.99
N GLY A 512 6.64 11.30 -24.35
CA GLY A 512 6.75 12.72 -24.68
C GLY A 512 5.62 13.18 -25.62
N TRP A 513 5.76 14.37 -26.17
CA TRP A 513 4.79 14.93 -27.11
C TRP A 513 4.88 14.24 -28.47
N ASP A 514 3.79 13.64 -28.93
CA ASP A 514 3.61 13.05 -30.24
C ASP A 514 2.79 13.96 -31.14
N LYS A 515 3.07 13.93 -32.43
CA LYS A 515 2.30 14.68 -33.43
C LYS A 515 1.29 13.79 -34.11
N GLU A 516 0.02 14.15 -33.97
CA GLU A 516 -1.10 13.44 -34.55
C GLU A 516 -1.54 14.05 -35.87
N GLU A 517 -1.94 13.21 -36.80
CA GLU A 517 -2.49 13.62 -38.09
C GLU A 517 -3.70 12.76 -38.45
N ILE A 518 -4.88 13.38 -38.55
CA ILE A 518 -6.15 12.69 -38.81
C ILE A 518 -6.82 13.30 -40.02
N SER A 519 -7.19 12.47 -41.03
CA SER A 519 -7.86 12.91 -42.26
C SER A 519 -9.30 13.35 -41.99
N LEU A 520 -9.67 14.51 -42.48
CA LEU A 520 -11.04 15.02 -42.50
C LEU A 520 -11.68 14.97 -43.90
N ASN A 521 -11.08 14.25 -44.84
CA ASN A 521 -11.57 14.19 -46.26
C ASN A 521 -13.02 13.71 -46.38
N GLU A 522 -13.49 12.88 -45.45
CA GLU A 522 -14.86 12.39 -45.42
C GLU A 522 -15.88 13.48 -45.12
N PHE A 523 -15.45 14.59 -44.54
CA PHE A 523 -16.28 15.73 -44.14
C PHE A 523 -16.19 16.91 -45.10
N VAL A 524 -15.43 16.78 -46.17
CA VAL A 524 -15.34 17.80 -47.21
C VAL A 524 -16.73 18.14 -47.74
N GLY A 525 -17.01 19.45 -47.90
CA GLY A 525 -18.31 19.95 -48.32
C GLY A 525 -19.27 20.25 -47.15
N LYS A 526 -18.85 20.04 -45.89
CA LYS A 526 -19.64 20.27 -44.70
C LYS A 526 -19.02 21.37 -43.81
N LYS A 527 -19.81 21.84 -42.87
CA LYS A 527 -19.32 22.60 -41.68
C LYS A 527 -19.23 21.62 -40.52
N VAL A 528 -18.09 21.60 -39.82
CA VAL A 528 -17.86 20.61 -38.78
C VAL A 528 -17.32 21.28 -37.50
N GLN A 529 -17.46 20.56 -36.39
CA GLN A 529 -16.73 20.81 -35.15
C GLN A 529 -15.94 19.56 -34.80
N VAL A 530 -14.76 19.74 -34.19
CA VAL A 530 -13.97 18.64 -33.62
C VAL A 530 -14.19 18.63 -32.12
N GLU A 531 -14.52 17.44 -31.58
CA GLU A 531 -14.69 17.23 -30.16
C GLU A 531 -13.66 16.19 -29.68
N PHE A 532 -12.94 16.51 -28.63
CA PHE A 532 -12.17 15.58 -27.83
C PHE A 532 -13.00 15.23 -26.59
N ASN A 533 -13.26 13.94 -26.35
CA ASN A 533 -14.06 13.46 -25.24
C ASN A 533 -13.26 12.42 -24.46
N TYR A 534 -12.79 12.79 -23.29
CA TYR A 534 -12.07 11.91 -22.38
C TYR A 534 -13.03 11.27 -21.39
N VAL A 535 -13.04 9.94 -21.35
CA VAL A 535 -13.94 9.15 -20.52
C VAL A 535 -13.09 8.20 -19.71
N THR A 536 -13.21 8.27 -18.39
CA THR A 536 -12.55 7.35 -17.45
C THR A 536 -13.57 6.49 -16.74
N ASP A 537 -13.14 5.33 -16.32
CA ASP A 537 -13.96 4.42 -15.55
C ASP A 537 -13.92 4.73 -14.02
N VAL A 538 -14.16 3.73 -13.17
CA VAL A 538 -14.35 3.91 -11.73
C VAL A 538 -13.06 3.94 -10.93
N ALA A 539 -11.92 3.48 -11.49
CA ALA A 539 -10.67 3.29 -10.75
C ALA A 539 -9.43 3.33 -11.64
N TYR A 540 -8.27 3.53 -11.02
CA TYR A 540 -6.93 3.49 -11.61
C TYR A 540 -6.73 4.41 -12.81
N VAL A 541 -6.76 5.70 -12.56
CA VAL A 541 -6.57 6.74 -13.58
C VAL A 541 -5.08 7.10 -13.70
N LEU A 542 -4.59 7.16 -14.92
CA LEU A 542 -3.28 7.72 -15.25
C LEU A 542 -3.33 9.25 -15.38
N ASP A 543 -2.25 9.88 -15.88
CA ASP A 543 -2.11 11.35 -15.88
C ASP A 543 -2.93 12.06 -16.98
N GLY A 544 -3.77 11.34 -17.73
CA GLY A 544 -4.72 11.89 -18.70
C GLY A 544 -4.11 12.30 -20.03
N PHE A 545 -4.73 13.31 -20.65
CA PHE A 545 -4.42 13.76 -22.02
C PHE A 545 -4.15 15.26 -22.05
N TYR A 546 -3.06 15.64 -22.68
CA TYR A 546 -2.70 17.04 -22.96
C TYR A 546 -2.66 17.28 -24.47
N LEU A 547 -3.16 18.43 -24.91
CA LEU A 547 -3.20 18.84 -26.32
C LEU A 547 -2.65 20.25 -26.49
N ASP A 548 -1.85 20.42 -27.53
CA ASP A 548 -1.30 21.71 -27.96
C ASP A 548 -1.26 21.79 -29.49
N ASN A 549 -1.08 23.00 -30.03
CA ASN A 549 -0.85 23.28 -31.47
C ASN A 549 -1.90 22.64 -32.40
N PHE A 550 -3.19 22.75 -32.08
CA PHE A 550 -4.25 22.22 -32.95
C PHE A 550 -4.40 23.05 -34.21
N GLU A 551 -4.38 22.40 -35.37
CA GLU A 551 -4.64 23.02 -36.68
C GLU A 551 -5.47 22.15 -37.62
N VAL A 552 -6.24 22.78 -38.48
CA VAL A 552 -6.86 22.13 -39.64
C VAL A 552 -6.36 22.81 -40.91
N GLU A 553 -5.69 21.99 -41.74
CA GLU A 553 -5.24 22.35 -43.07
C GLU A 553 -6.25 21.86 -44.11
N ALA A 554 -6.62 22.72 -45.07
CA ALA A 554 -7.44 22.34 -46.23
C ALA A 554 -6.79 22.89 -47.51
N ASP A 555 -6.64 22.03 -48.51
CA ASP A 555 -6.01 22.32 -49.79
C ASP A 555 -4.63 23.01 -49.67
N GLY A 556 -3.85 22.60 -48.65
CA GLY A 556 -2.50 23.11 -48.37
C GLY A 556 -2.44 24.48 -47.62
N GLN A 557 -3.56 24.92 -47.06
CA GLN A 557 -3.66 26.13 -46.26
C GLN A 557 -4.27 25.85 -44.88
N VAL A 558 -3.69 26.41 -43.81
CA VAL A 558 -4.29 26.34 -42.47
C VAL A 558 -5.52 27.25 -42.43
N ILE A 559 -6.69 26.65 -42.23
CA ILE A 559 -7.99 27.33 -42.18
C ILE A 559 -8.52 27.50 -40.75
N PHE A 560 -8.00 26.73 -39.80
CA PHE A 560 -8.30 26.81 -38.37
C PHE A 560 -7.06 26.48 -37.58
N ALA A 561 -6.76 27.25 -36.54
CA ALA A 561 -5.68 26.95 -35.61
C ALA A 561 -6.00 27.49 -34.21
N ASP A 562 -5.58 26.75 -33.19
CA ASP A 562 -5.62 27.11 -31.79
C ASP A 562 -4.39 26.51 -31.10
N ASP A 563 -3.51 27.38 -30.59
CA ASP A 563 -2.27 27.05 -29.89
C ASP A 563 -2.38 27.25 -28.38
N ALA A 564 -3.59 27.34 -27.86
CA ALA A 564 -3.91 27.64 -26.46
C ALA A 564 -3.41 29.00 -25.91
N GLU A 565 -2.62 29.79 -26.67
CA GLU A 565 -2.01 31.02 -26.20
C GLU A 565 -2.89 32.25 -26.35
N GLY A 566 -3.77 32.26 -27.35
CA GLY A 566 -4.55 33.41 -27.76
C GLY A 566 -6.04 33.33 -27.41
N GLU A 567 -6.87 33.74 -28.37
CA GLU A 567 -8.32 33.57 -28.30
C GLU A 567 -8.66 32.08 -28.42
N LYS A 568 -9.28 31.51 -27.39
CA LYS A 568 -9.66 30.10 -27.35
C LYS A 568 -10.76 29.81 -28.35
N LYS A 569 -10.53 28.89 -29.23
CA LYS A 569 -11.50 28.41 -30.21
C LYS A 569 -12.12 27.06 -29.82
N PHE A 570 -11.86 26.62 -28.60
CA PHE A 570 -12.49 25.47 -27.98
C PHE A 570 -13.39 25.86 -26.83
N LYS A 571 -14.59 25.32 -26.80
CA LYS A 571 -15.47 25.32 -25.64
C LYS A 571 -15.06 24.14 -24.74
N LEU A 572 -14.73 24.43 -23.48
CA LEU A 572 -14.33 23.44 -22.50
C LEU A 572 -15.54 23.04 -21.65
N ASP A 573 -15.70 21.72 -21.45
CA ASP A 573 -16.67 21.10 -20.56
C ASP A 573 -15.92 20.02 -19.77
N GLY A 574 -15.33 20.41 -18.63
CA GLY A 574 -14.44 19.59 -17.81
C GLY A 574 -12.96 19.65 -18.22
N PHE A 575 -12.61 19.92 -19.48
CA PHE A 575 -11.23 20.19 -19.86
C PHE A 575 -10.71 21.49 -19.22
N ILE A 576 -9.43 21.51 -18.91
CA ILE A 576 -8.72 22.60 -18.25
C ILE A 576 -7.85 23.33 -19.27
N HIS A 577 -7.86 24.66 -19.23
CA HIS A 577 -6.84 25.47 -19.89
C HIS A 577 -5.61 25.48 -19.00
N PHE A 578 -4.68 24.57 -19.30
CA PHE A 578 -3.52 24.21 -18.49
C PHE A 578 -2.42 25.28 -18.63
N ASP A 579 -1.95 25.80 -17.51
CA ASP A 579 -0.96 26.88 -17.41
C ASP A 579 0.42 26.39 -16.92
N GLY A 580 0.70 25.10 -17.08
CA GLY A 580 1.95 24.47 -16.62
C GLY A 580 2.00 24.20 -15.12
N LYS A 581 0.94 24.52 -14.34
CA LYS A 581 0.90 24.22 -12.92
C LYS A 581 0.26 22.88 -12.63
N GLY A 582 0.77 22.24 -11.59
CA GLY A 582 0.28 20.96 -11.13
C GLY A 582 -1.04 21.02 -10.36
N LYS A 583 -1.67 19.87 -10.24
CA LYS A 583 -2.87 19.70 -9.42
C LYS A 583 -2.52 19.76 -7.93
N LEU A 584 -3.43 20.34 -7.14
CA LEU A 584 -3.27 20.47 -5.69
C LEU A 584 -3.98 19.33 -4.97
N TYR A 585 -3.25 18.60 -4.14
CA TYR A 585 -3.71 17.49 -3.35
C TYR A 585 -3.75 17.82 -1.85
N ASP A 586 -4.63 17.16 -1.12
CA ASP A 586 -4.71 17.31 0.33
C ASP A 586 -3.47 16.73 1.00
N ALA A 587 -3.02 17.40 2.06
CA ALA A 587 -1.96 16.92 2.93
C ALA A 587 -2.34 17.20 4.38
N TYR A 588 -1.98 16.31 5.29
CA TYR A 588 -2.27 16.49 6.70
C TYR A 588 -1.31 15.68 7.59
N TYR A 589 -1.19 16.14 8.84
CA TYR A 589 -0.60 15.34 9.89
C TYR A 589 -1.67 14.60 10.67
N LEU A 590 -1.34 13.37 11.08
CA LEU A 590 -2.06 12.62 12.11
C LEU A 590 -1.17 12.51 13.33
N VAL A 591 -1.71 12.85 14.49
CA VAL A 591 -0.96 12.81 15.76
C VAL A 591 -1.69 11.87 16.70
N GLU A 592 -1.01 10.82 17.14
CA GLU A 592 -1.51 9.85 18.10
C GLU A 592 -0.54 9.63 19.25
N LEU A 593 -1.03 9.03 20.33
CA LEU A 593 -0.20 8.63 21.48
C LEU A 593 -0.08 7.10 21.48
N ARG A 594 1.13 6.59 21.39
CA ARG A 594 1.42 5.16 21.43
C ARG A 594 2.05 4.77 22.77
N SER A 595 1.67 3.63 23.27
CA SER A 595 2.13 3.10 24.55
C SER A 595 2.61 1.65 24.42
N HIS A 596 2.89 1.00 25.57
CA HIS A 596 3.10 -0.45 25.63
C HIS A 596 1.95 -1.15 26.36
N GLU A 597 0.76 -0.54 26.32
CA GLU A 597 -0.45 -1.08 26.94
C GLU A 597 -1.39 -1.62 25.86
N GLY A 598 -2.30 -2.50 26.25
CA GLY A 598 -3.35 -3.00 25.36
C GLY A 598 -2.81 -3.74 24.14
N ILE A 599 -3.29 -3.36 22.97
CA ILE A 599 -2.90 -3.95 21.67
C ILE A 599 -1.43 -3.62 21.31
N ASP A 600 -0.92 -2.48 21.78
CA ASP A 600 0.43 -2.03 21.49
C ASP A 600 1.50 -2.63 22.43
N ALA A 601 1.14 -3.61 23.27
CA ALA A 601 2.10 -4.30 24.13
C ALA A 601 3.24 -4.96 23.33
N GLY A 602 2.96 -5.42 22.12
CA GLY A 602 3.92 -6.02 21.20
C GLY A 602 5.04 -5.07 20.75
N LEU A 603 4.81 -3.74 20.69
CA LEU A 603 5.82 -2.74 20.36
C LEU A 603 7.05 -2.81 21.27
N LYS A 604 6.92 -3.37 22.44
CA LYS A 604 8.03 -3.59 23.38
C LYS A 604 8.98 -4.70 22.93
N TYR A 605 8.53 -5.59 22.07
CA TYR A 605 9.23 -6.82 21.73
C TYR A 605 9.29 -7.03 20.22
N PHE A 606 10.27 -6.43 19.58
CA PHE A 606 10.64 -6.79 18.23
C PHE A 606 11.84 -7.73 18.31
N ARG A 607 11.62 -9.02 17.99
CA ARG A 607 12.62 -10.07 18.22
C ARG A 607 13.69 -10.07 17.11
N ARG A 608 14.95 -10.32 17.55
CA ARG A 608 16.09 -10.70 16.70
C ARG A 608 16.94 -11.73 17.44
N ASN A 609 17.01 -12.95 16.93
CA ASN A 609 17.60 -14.07 17.67
C ASN A 609 17.04 -14.17 19.11
N ASP A 610 17.93 -14.12 20.10
CA ASP A 610 17.61 -14.12 21.53
C ASP A 610 17.48 -12.69 22.12
N SER A 611 17.62 -11.65 21.30
CA SER A 611 17.54 -10.25 21.70
C SER A 611 16.22 -9.60 21.26
N PHE A 612 15.91 -8.46 21.84
CA PHE A 612 14.76 -7.64 21.49
C PHE A 612 15.17 -6.18 21.37
N PHE A 613 14.57 -5.47 20.41
CA PHE A 613 14.54 -4.02 20.45
C PHE A 613 13.11 -3.52 20.58
N THR A 614 12.98 -2.26 20.93
CA THR A 614 11.70 -1.67 21.37
C THR A 614 11.35 -0.51 20.47
N TYR A 615 10.11 -0.42 20.07
CA TYR A 615 9.50 0.79 19.54
C TYR A 615 9.05 1.64 20.71
N ASP A 616 9.71 2.78 20.93
CA ASP A 616 9.57 3.56 22.16
C ASP A 616 8.22 4.28 22.26
N PRO A 617 7.60 4.32 23.44
CA PRO A 617 6.29 4.97 23.61
C PRO A 617 6.41 6.49 23.57
N GLY A 618 5.43 7.14 22.94
CA GLY A 618 5.39 8.59 22.79
C GLY A 618 4.30 9.07 21.87
N MET A 619 4.39 10.33 21.48
CA MET A 619 3.56 10.95 20.48
C MET A 619 4.13 10.61 19.10
N VAL A 620 3.41 9.83 18.31
CA VAL A 620 3.75 9.50 16.92
C VAL A 620 3.07 10.48 15.99
N ILE A 621 3.85 11.05 15.08
CA ILE A 621 3.38 11.99 14.06
C ILE A 621 3.49 11.32 12.70
N TRP A 622 2.37 11.24 12.02
CA TRP A 622 2.25 10.71 10.67
C TRP A 622 2.06 11.86 9.69
N TYR A 623 2.67 11.74 8.53
CA TYR A 623 2.42 12.65 7.41
C TYR A 623 1.75 11.90 6.29
N PHE A 624 0.56 12.39 5.88
CA PHE A 624 -0.17 11.91 4.70
C PHE A 624 0.06 12.86 3.55
N ASP A 625 0.38 12.29 2.38
CA ASP A 625 0.62 13.02 1.15
C ASP A 625 -0.37 12.56 0.06
N GLY A 626 -1.38 13.37 -0.21
CA GLY A 626 -2.44 13.06 -1.17
C GLY A 626 -1.97 12.92 -2.61
N ARG A 627 -0.73 13.33 -2.94
CA ARG A 627 -0.18 13.07 -4.28
C ARG A 627 -0.06 11.57 -4.60
N TYR A 628 -0.02 10.74 -3.56
CA TYR A 628 0.09 9.27 -3.62
C TYR A 628 -1.23 8.56 -3.28
N GLU A 629 -2.35 9.30 -3.11
CA GLU A 629 -3.63 8.69 -2.71
C GLU A 629 -4.21 7.74 -3.76
N ARG A 630 -3.90 7.95 -5.06
CA ARG A 630 -4.38 7.10 -6.15
C ARG A 630 -3.61 5.79 -6.26
N THR A 631 -2.29 5.87 -6.21
CA THR A 631 -1.41 4.70 -6.24
C THR A 631 -1.42 3.96 -4.90
N ARG A 632 -1.69 4.69 -3.81
CA ARG A 632 -1.68 4.19 -2.43
C ARG A 632 -0.38 3.50 -2.04
N ASP A 633 0.71 3.89 -2.67
CA ASP A 633 2.01 3.28 -2.45
C ASP A 633 2.87 4.05 -1.46
N ASN A 634 3.74 3.31 -0.80
CA ASN A 634 4.82 3.81 0.01
C ASN A 634 6.19 3.38 -0.55
N ASN A 635 6.32 3.26 -1.88
CA ASN A 635 7.52 2.82 -2.57
C ASN A 635 8.63 3.89 -2.49
N THR A 636 9.11 4.10 -1.29
CA THR A 636 10.04 5.19 -0.94
C THR A 636 11.42 5.02 -1.57
N SER A 637 11.78 3.82 -2.02
CA SER A 637 12.96 3.60 -2.84
C SER A 637 12.86 4.27 -4.23
N GLN A 638 11.65 4.39 -4.77
CA GLN A 638 11.39 5.06 -6.05
C GLN A 638 11.21 6.57 -5.89
N HIS A 639 10.67 7.02 -4.75
CA HIS A 639 10.42 8.43 -4.45
C HIS A 639 10.83 8.80 -3.00
N PRO A 640 12.14 8.80 -2.70
CA PRO A 640 12.66 9.00 -1.35
C PRO A 640 12.15 10.26 -0.66
N GLY A 641 11.71 10.12 0.58
CA GLY A 641 11.11 11.21 1.36
C GLY A 641 9.62 11.46 1.11
N TYR A 642 9.03 10.75 0.16
CA TYR A 642 7.61 10.85 -0.21
C TYR A 642 6.90 9.48 -0.07
N GLY A 643 5.60 9.45 -0.24
CA GLY A 643 4.73 8.27 -0.15
C GLY A 643 3.39 8.61 0.48
N LEU A 644 2.45 7.68 0.46
CA LEU A 644 1.08 7.89 0.95
C LEU A 644 1.05 8.30 2.42
N LEU A 645 1.73 7.53 3.27
CA LEU A 645 1.72 7.70 4.72
C LEU A 645 3.08 7.31 5.30
N GLY A 646 3.64 8.15 6.16
CA GLY A 646 4.89 7.82 6.82
C GLY A 646 5.01 8.46 8.19
N VAL A 647 5.85 7.87 9.05
CA VAL A 647 6.14 8.37 10.38
C VAL A 647 7.23 9.42 10.30
N VAL A 648 7.08 10.52 11.04
CA VAL A 648 8.12 11.54 11.21
C VAL A 648 9.02 11.12 12.37
N ASP A 649 10.30 10.93 12.09
CA ASP A 649 11.25 10.43 13.07
C ASP A 649 11.76 11.55 14.01
N ALA A 650 11.54 11.37 15.32
CA ALA A 650 12.03 12.29 16.35
C ALA A 650 13.55 12.23 16.54
N HIS A 651 14.18 11.11 16.17
CA HIS A 651 15.60 10.85 16.36
C HIS A 651 16.24 10.35 15.08
N GLN A 652 16.73 11.25 14.27
CA GLN A 652 17.27 10.96 12.93
C GLN A 652 18.73 10.44 13.00
N GLU A 653 19.07 9.62 14.00
CA GLU A 653 20.38 8.98 14.09
C GLU A 653 20.40 7.71 13.24
N VAL A 654 21.20 7.71 12.17
CA VAL A 654 21.29 6.57 11.27
C VAL A 654 21.93 5.37 11.98
N ARG A 655 21.22 4.24 11.97
CA ARG A 655 21.63 2.96 12.55
C ARG A 655 22.41 2.14 11.53
N TYR A 656 23.48 1.51 12.01
CA TYR A 656 24.35 0.66 11.20
C TYR A 656 24.57 -0.68 11.90
N TRP A 657 24.69 -1.72 11.14
CA TRP A 657 25.29 -2.98 11.57
C TRP A 657 26.81 -2.81 11.68
N ASN A 658 27.43 -3.51 12.62
CA ASN A 658 28.88 -3.57 12.76
C ASN A 658 29.32 -5.02 12.52
N ASN A 659 30.42 -5.18 11.78
CA ASN A 659 31.06 -6.47 11.58
C ASN A 659 31.77 -6.95 12.86
N ASP A 660 32.35 -8.14 12.84
CA ASP A 660 33.09 -8.76 13.95
C ASP A 660 34.26 -7.93 14.47
N GLU A 661 34.80 -7.04 13.66
CA GLU A 661 35.86 -6.10 14.03
C GLU A 661 35.33 -4.83 14.73
N GLY A 662 34.02 -4.67 14.83
CA GLY A 662 33.33 -3.50 15.38
C GLY A 662 33.29 -2.29 14.45
N ASN A 663 33.52 -2.49 13.15
CA ASN A 663 33.42 -1.44 12.15
C ASN A 663 32.00 -1.44 11.55
N LYS A 664 31.50 -0.24 11.20
CA LYS A 664 30.24 -0.11 10.44
C LYS A 664 30.34 -0.90 9.14
N SER A 665 29.44 -1.86 8.93
CA SER A 665 29.39 -2.71 7.76
C SER A 665 28.32 -2.27 6.77
N ALA A 666 27.06 -2.10 7.24
CA ALA A 666 25.97 -1.66 6.40
C ALA A 666 24.95 -0.81 7.17
N ILE A 667 24.15 -0.04 6.45
CA ILE A 667 23.00 0.67 6.98
C ILE A 667 21.92 -0.35 7.33
N ALA A 668 21.37 -0.25 8.54
CA ALA A 668 20.26 -1.10 8.96
C ALA A 668 18.96 -0.71 8.24
N ASP A 669 18.07 -1.67 8.00
CA ASP A 669 16.80 -1.41 7.36
C ASP A 669 15.90 -0.45 8.17
N SER A 670 14.84 0.04 7.55
CA SER A 670 13.94 1.06 8.09
C SER A 670 13.34 0.71 9.45
N ARG A 671 13.13 -0.58 9.75
CA ARG A 671 12.56 -1.04 11.03
C ARG A 671 13.44 -0.66 12.23
N TYR A 672 14.75 -0.61 12.02
CA TYR A 672 15.71 -0.19 13.06
C TYR A 672 15.92 1.32 13.09
N GLN A 673 15.58 2.02 12.00
CA GLN A 673 15.70 3.48 11.94
C GLN A 673 14.54 4.16 12.68
N VAL A 674 13.29 3.71 12.47
CA VAL A 674 12.08 4.37 12.99
C VAL A 674 11.59 3.82 14.34
N ASN A 675 12.35 2.98 15.02
CA ASN A 675 11.93 2.41 16.31
C ASN A 675 11.79 3.47 17.41
N ASP A 676 12.54 4.54 17.34
CA ASP A 676 12.54 5.66 18.28
C ASP A 676 11.93 6.96 17.69
N ALA A 677 11.09 6.81 16.65
CA ALA A 677 10.44 7.92 15.97
C ALA A 677 9.44 8.70 16.86
N ALA A 678 8.99 8.13 17.98
CA ALA A 678 8.00 8.78 18.83
C ALA A 678 8.60 9.96 19.64
N PHE A 679 7.90 11.10 19.59
CA PHE A 679 8.24 12.28 20.38
C PHE A 679 7.89 12.06 21.86
N SER A 680 8.91 12.07 22.72
CA SER A 680 8.80 11.69 24.14
C SER A 680 9.68 12.54 25.03
N PRO A 681 9.26 12.85 26.28
CA PRO A 681 10.14 13.45 27.28
C PRO A 681 11.16 12.46 27.86
N ASN A 682 10.94 11.15 27.68
CA ASN A 682 11.81 10.10 28.18
C ASN A 682 13.02 9.91 27.25
N GLN A 683 14.07 9.32 27.76
CA GLN A 683 15.14 8.80 26.91
C GLN A 683 14.59 7.62 26.09
N THR A 684 15.13 7.42 24.88
CA THR A 684 14.86 6.24 24.07
C THR A 684 15.41 4.98 24.73
N SER A 685 14.93 3.84 24.33
CA SER A 685 15.58 2.56 24.62
C SER A 685 16.91 2.49 23.86
N GLY A 686 17.95 1.97 24.50
CA GLY A 686 19.16 1.59 23.79
C GLY A 686 18.90 0.37 22.92
N MET A 687 19.85 0.04 22.07
CA MET A 687 19.82 -1.14 21.23
C MET A 687 21.06 -1.99 21.46
N ASP A 688 20.89 -3.29 21.67
CA ASP A 688 21.99 -4.25 21.86
C ASP A 688 21.55 -5.58 21.19
N LEU A 689 21.91 -5.70 19.93
CA LEU A 689 21.52 -6.81 19.06
C LEU A 689 22.74 -7.56 18.56
N ASP A 690 22.61 -8.87 18.52
CA ASP A 690 23.51 -9.80 17.84
C ASP A 690 22.68 -10.59 16.82
N TYR A 691 23.00 -10.43 15.56
CA TYR A 691 22.20 -10.93 14.46
C TYR A 691 23.09 -11.47 13.33
N ILE A 692 22.52 -12.14 12.34
CA ILE A 692 23.28 -12.67 11.19
C ILE A 692 24.08 -11.61 10.42
N TYR A 693 23.66 -10.35 10.49
CA TYR A 693 24.36 -9.20 9.90
C TYR A 693 25.48 -8.61 10.78
N GLY A 694 25.76 -9.18 11.95
CA GLY A 694 26.69 -8.64 12.93
C GLY A 694 26.02 -8.03 14.15
N THR A 695 26.64 -7.05 14.76
CA THR A 695 26.16 -6.45 16.01
C THR A 695 25.64 -5.03 15.82
N MET A 696 24.67 -4.64 16.65
CA MET A 696 24.16 -3.26 16.68
C MET A 696 24.07 -2.78 18.13
N GLN A 697 24.90 -1.81 18.52
CA GLN A 697 24.95 -1.28 19.88
C GLN A 697 24.83 0.24 19.87
N TYR A 698 23.73 0.74 20.45
CA TYR A 698 23.45 2.16 20.59
C TYR A 698 22.98 2.50 21.98
N ASP A 699 23.56 3.57 22.56
CA ASP A 699 23.14 4.11 23.85
C ASP A 699 21.78 4.82 23.73
N PRO A 700 20.99 4.88 24.85
CA PRO A 700 19.74 5.65 24.87
C PRO A 700 19.96 7.13 24.52
N LEU A 701 19.17 7.65 23.59
CA LEU A 701 19.17 9.06 23.21
C LEU A 701 18.33 9.90 24.18
N LYS A 702 18.62 11.20 24.25
CA LYS A 702 17.80 12.14 25.01
C LYS A 702 16.44 12.32 24.34
N GLY A 703 15.35 12.22 25.12
CA GLY A 703 14.00 12.42 24.60
C GLY A 703 13.77 13.78 23.94
N VAL A 704 13.04 13.76 22.84
CA VAL A 704 12.56 14.90 22.04
C VAL A 704 11.05 14.96 22.17
N LYS A 705 10.49 16.06 22.67
CA LYS A 705 9.05 16.21 22.95
C LYS A 705 8.36 17.25 22.06
N GLU A 706 9.05 17.78 21.09
CA GLU A 706 8.59 18.86 20.22
C GLU A 706 9.03 18.57 18.80
N PHE A 707 8.07 18.55 17.91
CA PHE A 707 8.24 18.53 16.49
C PHE A 707 8.22 19.97 15.97
N ASP A 708 9.13 20.30 15.08
CA ASP A 708 9.18 21.56 14.35
C ASP A 708 9.35 21.26 12.86
N ASP A 709 8.37 21.59 12.04
CA ASP A 709 8.42 21.28 10.59
C ASP A 709 9.46 22.10 9.82
N SER A 710 10.12 23.07 10.48
CA SER A 710 11.25 23.81 9.92
C SER A 710 12.56 23.02 9.99
N ASP A 711 12.63 21.98 10.80
CA ASP A 711 13.77 21.05 10.86
C ASP A 711 13.79 20.15 9.60
N ASP A 712 14.96 19.64 9.26
CA ASP A 712 15.13 18.73 8.12
C ASP A 712 14.87 17.28 8.59
N TYR A 713 13.81 16.68 8.05
CA TYR A 713 13.43 15.28 8.29
C TYR A 713 13.74 14.38 7.09
N SER A 714 14.49 14.84 6.10
CA SER A 714 14.73 14.09 4.86
C SER A 714 15.67 12.89 5.01
N MET A 715 16.47 12.84 6.09
CA MET A 715 17.44 11.78 6.36
C MET A 715 18.29 11.41 5.13
N PRO A 716 19.18 12.26 4.63
CA PRO A 716 19.86 12.07 3.35
C PRO A 716 20.69 10.78 3.20
N GLU A 717 21.08 10.14 4.32
CA GLU A 717 21.79 8.85 4.31
C GLU A 717 20.85 7.66 4.21
N VAL A 718 19.57 7.82 4.58
CA VAL A 718 18.50 6.81 4.54
C VAL A 718 17.19 7.49 4.09
N PRO A 719 17.16 8.02 2.87
CA PRO A 719 16.05 8.86 2.41
C PRO A 719 14.72 8.12 2.32
N GLU A 720 14.74 6.79 2.30
CA GLU A 720 13.57 5.91 2.27
C GLU A 720 12.72 6.03 3.54
N VAL A 721 13.33 6.32 4.68
CA VAL A 721 12.61 6.57 5.95
C VAL A 721 12.38 8.05 6.21
N GLY A 722 13.16 8.93 5.55
CA GLY A 722 13.03 10.37 5.66
C GLY A 722 11.68 10.89 5.16
N LYS A 723 11.37 12.13 5.54
CA LYS A 723 10.15 12.84 5.10
C LYS A 723 10.45 14.24 4.62
N ILE A 724 9.93 14.59 3.45
CA ILE A 724 9.97 15.95 2.92
C ILE A 724 8.65 16.64 3.29
N LEU A 725 8.71 17.53 4.27
CA LEU A 725 7.56 18.16 4.89
C LEU A 725 7.28 19.57 4.32
N PRO A 726 6.04 20.11 4.49
CA PRO A 726 5.65 21.42 3.94
C PRO A 726 6.40 22.64 4.47
N GLN A 727 7.04 22.56 5.64
CA GLN A 727 7.86 23.61 6.26
C GLN A 727 7.14 24.98 6.39
N ILE A 728 5.99 24.98 7.05
CA ILE A 728 5.22 26.23 7.31
C ILE A 728 5.49 26.87 8.68
N GLY A 729 6.48 26.37 9.43
CA GLY A 729 6.78 26.80 10.80
C GLY A 729 5.86 26.17 11.85
N LEU A 730 5.25 25.02 11.55
CA LEU A 730 4.38 24.28 12.47
C LEU A 730 5.20 23.62 13.58
N GLN A 731 4.78 23.86 14.82
CA GLN A 731 5.30 23.23 16.00
C GLN A 731 4.22 22.39 16.69
N ILE A 732 4.52 21.12 16.98
CA ILE A 732 3.65 20.20 17.72
C ILE A 732 4.41 19.75 18.97
N LYS A 733 3.87 20.09 20.14
CA LYS A 733 4.57 19.90 21.42
C LYS A 733 3.78 19.06 22.40
N LEU A 734 4.39 18.00 22.90
CA LEU A 734 3.87 17.21 24.00
C LEU A 734 4.01 17.99 25.32
N LYS A 735 2.94 18.57 25.82
CA LYS A 735 2.91 19.44 27.02
C LYS A 735 2.88 18.66 28.31
N LYS A 736 2.02 17.65 28.36
CA LYS A 736 1.84 16.76 29.50
C LYS A 736 1.62 15.35 28.97
N VAL A 737 2.17 14.39 29.66
CA VAL A 737 1.92 12.97 29.41
C VAL A 737 2.06 12.24 30.74
N ASP A 738 1.24 11.23 30.96
CA ASP A 738 1.35 10.35 32.11
C ASP A 738 2.51 9.34 31.92
N LYS A 739 2.88 8.60 32.95
CA LYS A 739 4.03 7.69 32.91
C LYS A 739 3.86 6.48 31.98
N LYS A 740 2.63 6.13 31.66
CA LYS A 740 2.28 5.00 30.81
C LYS A 740 1.96 5.40 29.37
N PHE A 741 1.99 6.69 29.08
CA PHE A 741 1.57 7.24 27.79
C PHE A 741 0.11 6.91 27.44
N THR A 742 -0.77 6.91 28.46
CA THR A 742 -2.20 6.67 28.26
C THR A 742 -3.02 7.96 28.13
N ASP A 743 -2.52 9.07 28.68
CA ASP A 743 -3.14 10.39 28.65
C ASP A 743 -2.09 11.47 28.38
N ALA A 744 -2.39 12.36 27.45
CA ALA A 744 -1.52 13.47 27.09
C ALA A 744 -2.28 14.75 26.76
N SER A 745 -1.57 15.86 26.68
CA SER A 745 -2.03 17.08 26.01
C SER A 745 -0.99 17.59 25.04
N VAL A 746 -1.41 17.93 23.83
CA VAL A 746 -0.56 18.37 22.73
C VAL A 746 -0.88 19.81 22.37
N GLU A 747 0.13 20.66 22.25
CA GLU A 747 0.01 22.06 21.82
C GLU A 747 0.49 22.21 20.39
N PHE A 748 -0.32 22.85 19.58
CA PHE A 748 -0.04 23.21 18.19
C PHE A 748 0.16 24.71 18.08
N SER A 749 1.22 25.13 17.39
CA SER A 749 1.50 26.55 17.08
C SER A 749 2.21 26.66 15.73
N ILE A 750 2.07 27.82 15.09
CA ILE A 750 2.84 28.16 13.89
C ILE A 750 3.62 29.43 14.22
N ASP A 751 4.94 29.37 14.06
CA ASP A 751 5.81 30.52 14.20
C ASP A 751 5.76 31.35 12.89
N LYS A 752 5.36 32.63 13.02
CA LYS A 752 5.42 33.57 11.90
C LYS A 752 6.83 34.12 11.81
N HIS A 753 7.60 33.70 10.84
CA HIS A 753 8.90 34.28 10.51
C HIS A 753 8.75 35.66 9.89
#